data_d1f26365a0d102858308fdf35534964c
#
_entry.id   d1f26365a0d102858308fdf35534964c
#
_cell.length_a   1.000
_cell.length_b   1.000
_cell.length_c   1.000
_cell.angle_alpha   90.00
_cell.angle_beta   90.00
_cell.angle_gamma   90.00
#
_symmetry.space_group_name_H-M   'P 1'
#
loop_
_entity.id
_entity.type
_entity.pdbx_description
1 polymer ?
#
loop_
_entity_poly.entity_id
_entity_poly.type
_entity_poly.pdbx_seq_one_letter_code
_entity_poly.pdbx_strand_id
1 'polypeptide(L)'
;MVAERTGPHTPVKLSGSIPPLAESFHQRPETGLDLRAGLYPGDTVVLTHGEETASAPASQGGTGKTQIAVAFSHALWGARAVDVLVWVPATSREAIVTGFAQAARTVGAAGQALPAEAAAGRFIGWLAHSRRPWALILDDLASLADLQGLWPAGPAGQVVITTGLPEAAIQAGPRIAPVGGFSRREVLAYLSARLTDFPDQRAQALDLGADLDGLPLALAQAAAVMGLKRLSCRDYRGRLTERREHMSAVRVDGVSPAVLATWSLAAECAHELPPAGAAWPALALAAMLDPHGIPGAVLTSPAGCGYVAGRPSSAEAADQTHVRAAMTNLARAGLISIDPASAVRTVRMHPSVQAAVRAYLPAADFEQAVLAAAEALLQAWPEADASQDPREQVQLEQVQLEQVQLEQAQLRQAQLRQALRDCTAALWAADNAAQPAAGGQHARLGPGGAYQGARARQSVLWTPGAHPVLLRKGLSLDADGLAESSVTYWQAMLVTSTRLLGGEHANAMTARDRLAAAYESAGRSGDAIAAFSRALADRERNQGAEHLDTFTARGNLAHAYASAGRPTEAIALYEQMAAGAGRHLGPGHPATLAARAGLAAAYQAAARGKEALTTYQTLLADAERLLGARHQDTLATRENLAAALLANGQPKDAIEHYKRLAADTEAAAGRDHPDAIAARASLASAYRRGGKPRHAIALYQRVLADREQTAGPDHPDTITARANLAFAYRGAGQLREAIPAYERTLADRERVQGPDHADTRAARVSLAAAYQQAGRLGDAIHHYQQALADSERILGPGDVETLTTRSSLAAAHLADGRLAEVIPLLQRTLADSERYLGPDHPLTRTVRDNLEAARRS
;
A
#
# COMPACT_ATOMS: atom_id res chain seq x y z
N MET A 1 -0.66 4.79 36.66
CA MET A 1 0.49 3.86 36.97
C MET A 1 0.43 2.75 35.94
N VAL A 2 1.33 2.76 34.97
CA VAL A 2 1.50 1.63 34.04
C VAL A 2 2.18 0.53 34.87
N ALA A 3 1.46 -0.56 35.14
CA ALA A 3 2.01 -1.69 35.89
C ALA A 3 3.12 -2.34 35.04
N GLU A 4 4.34 -2.43 35.59
CA GLU A 4 5.41 -3.23 35.01
C GLU A 4 4.98 -4.70 35.01
N ARG A 5 4.94 -5.31 33.83
CA ARG A 5 4.64 -6.74 33.67
C ARG A 5 5.90 -7.56 34.01
N THR A 6 5.84 -8.36 35.04
CA THR A 6 6.87 -9.35 35.37
C THR A 6 6.49 -10.72 34.84
N GLY A 7 6.99 -11.10 33.65
CA GLY A 7 6.81 -12.40 33.00
C GLY A 7 7.70 -12.57 31.78
N PRO A 8 7.82 -13.77 31.15
CA PRO A 8 8.58 -13.94 29.93
C PRO A 8 7.98 -13.07 28.81
N HIS A 9 8.69 -12.01 28.43
CA HIS A 9 8.19 -10.96 27.57
C HIS A 9 8.37 -11.32 26.10
N THR A 10 7.26 -11.35 25.35
CA THR A 10 7.30 -11.28 23.90
C THR A 10 7.85 -9.89 23.50
N PRO A 11 8.80 -9.78 22.55
CA PRO A 11 9.29 -8.48 22.11
C PRO A 11 8.16 -7.65 21.53
N VAL A 12 8.13 -6.34 21.85
CA VAL A 12 7.14 -5.41 21.29
C VAL A 12 7.30 -5.40 19.77
N LYS A 13 6.21 -5.62 19.02
CA LYS A 13 6.21 -5.51 17.57
C LYS A 13 5.96 -4.07 17.16
N LEU A 14 6.91 -3.47 16.45
CA LEU A 14 6.77 -2.13 15.87
C LEU A 14 6.35 -2.23 14.39
N SER A 15 5.31 -1.48 14.01
CA SER A 15 4.96 -1.24 12.61
C SER A 15 4.99 0.26 12.33
N GLY A 16 5.66 0.67 11.26
CA GLY A 16 5.90 2.06 10.94
C GLY A 16 7.18 2.61 11.59
N SER A 17 7.49 3.88 11.30
CA SER A 17 8.68 4.59 11.81
C SER A 17 8.23 5.72 12.72
N ILE A 18 8.55 5.64 14.01
CA ILE A 18 8.30 6.72 14.96
C ILE A 18 9.28 7.86 14.66
N PRO A 19 8.81 9.10 14.50
CA PRO A 19 9.70 10.23 14.33
C PRO A 19 10.66 10.42 15.51
N PRO A 20 11.84 11.03 15.29
CA PRO A 20 12.73 11.34 16.41
C PRO A 20 12.08 12.33 17.36
N LEU A 21 12.33 12.14 18.65
CA LEU A 21 11.91 13.10 19.66
C LEU A 21 12.76 14.37 19.52
N ALA A 22 12.11 15.54 19.60
CA ALA A 22 12.79 16.81 19.50
C ALA A 22 13.85 16.95 20.61
N GLU A 23 14.99 17.55 20.29
CA GLU A 23 16.00 17.90 21.27
C GLU A 23 15.38 18.79 22.37
N SER A 24 15.65 18.46 23.62
CA SER A 24 15.09 19.16 24.79
C SER A 24 13.54 19.13 24.82
N PHE A 25 12.93 18.02 24.43
CA PHE A 25 11.49 17.84 24.57
C PHE A 25 11.08 18.12 26.01
N HIS A 26 10.11 19.01 26.18
CA HIS A 26 9.57 19.37 27.49
C HIS A 26 8.18 18.76 27.67
N GLN A 27 8.00 17.99 28.76
CA GLN A 27 6.69 17.49 29.13
C GLN A 27 5.80 18.68 29.53
N ARG A 28 4.50 18.59 29.20
CA ARG A 28 3.52 19.66 29.40
C ARG A 28 2.55 19.35 30.53
N PRO A 29 2.97 19.41 31.80
CA PRO A 29 2.10 19.06 32.92
C PRO A 29 0.93 20.05 33.12
N GLU A 30 1.09 21.30 32.69
CA GLU A 30 0.08 22.35 32.84
C GLU A 30 -1.08 22.26 31.87
N THR A 31 -0.90 21.58 30.74
CA THR A 31 -1.96 21.37 29.76
C THR A 31 -2.86 20.16 30.07
N GLY A 32 -2.63 19.45 31.19
CA GLY A 32 -3.41 18.26 31.55
C GLY A 32 -3.24 17.07 30.58
N LEU A 33 -2.32 17.19 29.63
CA LEU A 33 -2.04 16.19 28.57
C LEU A 33 -1.02 15.15 29.04
N ASP A 34 -1.21 14.61 30.23
CA ASP A 34 -0.52 13.35 30.56
C ASP A 34 -1.29 12.19 29.91
N LEU A 35 -0.94 11.89 28.64
CA LEU A 35 -1.51 10.75 27.94
C LEU A 35 -1.27 9.43 28.68
N ARG A 36 -0.22 9.35 29.51
CA ARG A 36 0.10 8.15 30.30
C ARG A 36 -0.87 7.93 31.44
N ALA A 37 -1.30 9.01 32.11
CA ALA A 37 -2.21 8.93 33.24
C ALA A 37 -3.69 8.93 32.84
N GLY A 38 -3.99 9.35 31.61
CA GLY A 38 -5.35 9.61 31.15
C GLY A 38 -5.87 8.76 30.00
N LEU A 39 -5.06 7.82 29.46
CA LEU A 39 -5.50 6.94 28.37
C LEU A 39 -5.61 5.50 28.88
N TYR A 40 -6.80 4.95 28.81
CA TYR A 40 -7.10 3.56 29.17
C TYR A 40 -7.27 2.69 27.92
N PRO A 41 -7.14 1.36 28.05
CA PRO A 41 -7.50 0.45 26.96
C PRO A 41 -8.95 0.67 26.49
N GLY A 42 -9.12 0.82 25.17
CA GLY A 42 -10.40 1.19 24.55
C GLY A 42 -10.55 2.69 24.21
N ASP A 43 -9.65 3.52 24.72
CA ASP A 43 -9.75 4.96 24.51
C ASP A 43 -9.15 5.44 23.19
N THR A 44 -9.78 6.47 22.61
CA THR A 44 -9.25 7.24 21.48
C THR A 44 -9.12 8.71 21.90
N VAL A 45 -7.92 9.29 21.68
CA VAL A 45 -7.65 10.70 21.90
C VAL A 45 -7.25 11.36 20.59
N VAL A 46 -7.85 12.53 20.32
CA VAL A 46 -7.53 13.38 19.18
C VAL A 46 -6.84 14.64 19.68
N LEU A 47 -5.59 14.85 19.27
CA LEU A 47 -4.81 16.04 19.54
C LEU A 47 -5.13 17.08 18.46
N THR A 48 -5.81 18.16 18.85
CA THR A 48 -6.20 19.27 17.98
C THR A 48 -5.39 20.53 18.28
N HIS A 49 -5.67 21.62 17.57
CA HIS A 49 -5.19 22.94 17.98
C HIS A 49 -5.98 23.44 19.21
N GLY A 50 -5.31 24.17 20.10
CA GLY A 50 -5.98 24.84 21.22
C GLY A 50 -6.92 25.94 20.72
N GLU A 51 -7.88 26.34 21.58
CA GLU A 51 -8.84 27.39 21.27
C GLU A 51 -8.16 28.68 20.78
N GLU A 52 -8.77 29.31 19.78
CA GLU A 52 -8.33 30.56 19.21
C GLU A 52 -8.36 31.68 20.27
N THR A 53 -7.24 32.31 20.54
CA THR A 53 -7.26 33.68 21.00
C THR A 53 -7.67 34.54 19.83
N ALA A 54 -8.57 35.52 20.07
CA ALA A 54 -9.24 36.36 19.07
C ALA A 54 -8.32 37.09 18.04
N SER A 55 -7.04 36.87 18.06
CA SER A 55 -6.01 37.48 17.21
C SER A 55 -5.24 36.51 16.30
N ALA A 56 -5.53 35.19 16.33
CA ALA A 56 -4.78 34.22 15.54
C ALA A 56 -5.71 33.46 14.57
N PRO A 57 -5.39 33.39 13.28
CA PRO A 57 -6.18 32.62 12.31
C PRO A 57 -6.17 31.13 12.63
N ALA A 58 -7.31 30.46 12.41
CA ALA A 58 -7.46 29.02 12.49
C ALA A 58 -6.34 28.32 11.71
N SER A 59 -5.70 27.32 12.31
CA SER A 59 -4.63 26.49 11.74
C SER A 59 -3.16 26.90 12.03
N GLN A 60 -2.83 27.22 13.27
CA GLN A 60 -1.39 27.38 13.61
C GLN A 60 -0.68 26.02 13.76
N GLY A 61 0.13 25.64 12.76
CA GLY A 61 1.08 24.53 12.87
C GLY A 61 2.23 24.85 13.86
N GLY A 62 2.90 23.82 14.37
CA GLY A 62 4.09 24.00 15.22
C GLY A 62 3.84 24.03 16.72
N THR A 63 2.64 23.64 17.20
CA THR A 63 2.31 23.52 18.62
C THR A 63 2.87 22.26 19.30
N GLY A 64 3.39 21.29 18.54
CA GLY A 64 4.08 20.11 19.05
C GLY A 64 3.19 18.87 19.23
N LYS A 65 2.02 18.75 18.60
CA LYS A 65 1.13 17.58 18.65
C LYS A 65 1.84 16.27 18.34
N THR A 66 2.53 16.20 17.20
CA THR A 66 3.33 15.04 16.79
C THR A 66 4.38 14.69 17.85
N GLN A 67 5.06 15.67 18.45
CA GLN A 67 6.08 15.43 19.48
C GLN A 67 5.48 14.87 20.79
N ILE A 68 4.27 15.25 21.14
CA ILE A 68 3.53 14.65 22.27
C ILE A 68 3.21 13.18 21.98
N ALA A 69 2.74 12.88 20.78
CA ALA A 69 2.47 11.50 20.33
C ALA A 69 3.76 10.64 20.28
N VAL A 70 4.88 11.22 19.82
CA VAL A 70 6.21 10.59 19.84
C VAL A 70 6.64 10.26 21.28
N ALA A 71 6.56 11.24 22.20
CA ALA A 71 6.92 11.04 23.60
C ALA A 71 6.06 9.95 24.28
N PHE A 72 4.77 9.91 23.95
CA PHE A 72 3.86 8.85 24.40
C PHE A 72 4.27 7.48 23.86
N SER A 73 4.60 7.38 22.57
CA SER A 73 5.04 6.15 21.92
C SER A 73 6.34 5.61 22.55
N HIS A 74 7.34 6.47 22.76
CA HIS A 74 8.58 6.10 23.43
C HIS A 74 8.35 5.64 24.86
N ALA A 75 7.38 6.23 25.54
CA ALA A 75 7.03 5.86 26.89
C ALA A 75 6.40 4.45 26.96
N LEU A 76 5.46 4.14 26.06
CA LEU A 76 4.85 2.82 25.95
C LEU A 76 5.90 1.76 25.57
N TRP A 77 6.79 2.09 24.63
CA TRP A 77 7.88 1.23 24.21
C TRP A 77 8.85 0.92 25.36
N GLY A 78 9.34 1.96 26.04
CA GLY A 78 10.30 1.82 27.13
C GLY A 78 9.73 1.05 28.33
N ALA A 79 8.46 1.28 28.66
CA ALA A 79 7.75 0.58 29.74
C ALA A 79 7.25 -0.82 29.32
N ARG A 80 7.39 -1.21 28.04
CA ARG A 80 6.80 -2.43 27.46
C ARG A 80 5.31 -2.59 27.81
N ALA A 81 4.59 -1.48 27.80
CA ALA A 81 3.19 -1.43 28.19
C ALA A 81 2.24 -2.03 27.14
N VAL A 82 2.69 -2.16 25.88
CA VAL A 82 1.96 -2.73 24.75
C VAL A 82 2.78 -3.83 24.09
N ASP A 83 2.08 -4.80 23.48
CA ASP A 83 2.71 -5.87 22.71
C ASP A 83 2.89 -5.46 21.24
N VAL A 84 2.07 -4.50 20.76
CA VAL A 84 2.10 -3.97 19.40
C VAL A 84 2.00 -2.45 19.44
N LEU A 85 2.93 -1.77 18.76
CA LEU A 85 2.93 -0.33 18.56
C LEU A 85 2.94 -0.03 17.06
N VAL A 86 1.97 0.76 16.61
CA VAL A 86 1.79 1.10 15.20
C VAL A 86 1.83 2.60 15.03
N TRP A 87 2.70 3.09 14.13
CA TRP A 87 2.77 4.50 13.74
C TRP A 87 2.44 4.64 12.26
N VAL A 88 1.42 5.44 11.93
CA VAL A 88 0.96 5.65 10.55
C VAL A 88 0.86 7.16 10.28
N PRO A 89 1.60 7.70 9.30
CA PRO A 89 1.30 9.02 8.76
C PRO A 89 -0.08 8.98 8.11
N ALA A 90 -1.03 9.76 8.63
CA ALA A 90 -2.44 9.71 8.20
C ALA A 90 -2.79 10.84 7.20
N THR A 91 -1.84 11.23 6.36
CA THR A 91 -1.94 12.35 5.42
C THR A 91 -2.85 12.09 4.23
N SER A 92 -3.17 10.82 3.97
CA SER A 92 -4.06 10.38 2.89
C SER A 92 -4.60 8.98 3.18
N ARG A 93 -5.70 8.61 2.52
CA ARG A 93 -6.23 7.23 2.57
C ARG A 93 -5.19 6.20 2.11
N GLU A 94 -4.41 6.53 1.07
CA GLU A 94 -3.31 5.67 0.59
C GLU A 94 -2.30 5.35 1.71
N ALA A 95 -1.85 6.37 2.43
CA ALA A 95 -0.89 6.22 3.53
C ALA A 95 -1.47 5.38 4.68
N ILE A 96 -2.75 5.60 5.03
CA ILE A 96 -3.47 4.83 6.06
C ILE A 96 -3.60 3.36 5.65
N VAL A 97 -4.09 3.08 4.44
CA VAL A 97 -4.25 1.71 3.92
C VAL A 97 -2.91 0.97 3.89
N THR A 98 -1.86 1.62 3.39
CA THR A 98 -0.52 1.02 3.33
C THR A 98 0.04 0.75 4.73
N GLY A 99 -0.11 1.70 5.66
CA GLY A 99 0.32 1.55 7.05
C GLY A 99 -0.42 0.41 7.77
N PHE A 100 -1.73 0.32 7.58
CA PHE A 100 -2.55 -0.76 8.15
C PHE A 100 -2.25 -2.12 7.52
N ALA A 101 -2.02 -2.17 6.22
CA ALA A 101 -1.60 -3.40 5.55
C ALA A 101 -0.24 -3.90 6.06
N GLN A 102 0.71 -3.00 6.28
CA GLN A 102 1.98 -3.32 6.89
C GLN A 102 1.81 -3.82 8.33
N ALA A 103 0.98 -3.14 9.12
CA ALA A 103 0.66 -3.55 10.48
C ALA A 103 0.00 -4.95 10.52
N ALA A 104 -0.94 -5.23 9.60
CA ALA A 104 -1.56 -6.54 9.45
C ALA A 104 -0.52 -7.66 9.24
N ARG A 105 0.45 -7.42 8.38
CA ARG A 105 1.56 -8.37 8.14
C ARG A 105 2.44 -8.53 9.36
N THR A 106 2.77 -7.44 10.03
CA THR A 106 3.59 -7.44 11.27
C THR A 106 2.94 -8.25 12.39
N VAL A 107 1.62 -8.16 12.56
CA VAL A 107 0.90 -8.93 13.60
C VAL A 107 0.51 -10.33 13.15
N GLY A 108 0.71 -10.68 11.88
CA GLY A 108 0.34 -11.97 11.29
C GLY A 108 -1.15 -12.10 10.93
N ALA A 109 -1.87 -10.98 10.82
CA ALA A 109 -3.28 -10.96 10.41
C ALA A 109 -3.47 -11.06 8.88
N ALA A 110 -2.42 -10.80 8.10
CA ALA A 110 -2.42 -10.88 6.64
C ALA A 110 -1.10 -11.44 6.12
N GLY A 111 -1.17 -12.27 5.07
CA GLY A 111 0.01 -12.73 4.31
C GLY A 111 0.49 -11.67 3.30
N GLN A 112 1.70 -11.89 2.75
CA GLN A 112 2.33 -10.96 1.79
C GLN A 112 1.52 -10.80 0.49
N ALA A 113 0.90 -11.88 0.00
CA ALA A 113 0.16 -11.89 -1.25
C ALA A 113 -1.22 -11.18 -1.19
N LEU A 114 -1.68 -10.79 0.02
CA LEU A 114 -2.98 -10.14 0.15
C LEU A 114 -2.90 -8.68 -0.30
N PRO A 115 -3.82 -8.20 -1.16
CA PRO A 115 -3.90 -6.80 -1.55
C PRO A 115 -3.96 -5.86 -0.33
N ALA A 116 -3.38 -4.66 -0.45
CA ALA A 116 -3.19 -3.74 0.69
C ALA A 116 -4.52 -3.36 1.35
N GLU A 117 -5.58 -3.09 0.60
CA GLU A 117 -6.89 -2.73 1.13
C GLU A 117 -7.55 -3.89 1.91
N ALA A 118 -7.45 -5.12 1.38
CA ALA A 118 -7.94 -6.30 2.07
C ALA A 118 -7.12 -6.58 3.35
N ALA A 119 -5.79 -6.37 3.31
CA ALA A 119 -4.93 -6.50 4.47
C ALA A 119 -5.25 -5.44 5.53
N ALA A 120 -5.50 -4.18 5.13
CA ALA A 120 -5.94 -3.11 6.03
C ALA A 120 -7.27 -3.45 6.72
N GLY A 121 -8.24 -3.98 5.98
CA GLY A 121 -9.52 -4.45 6.55
C GLY A 121 -9.31 -5.56 7.59
N ARG A 122 -8.40 -6.51 7.33
CA ARG A 122 -8.04 -7.55 8.31
C ARG A 122 -7.34 -6.97 9.54
N PHE A 123 -6.53 -5.92 9.39
CA PHE A 123 -5.94 -5.25 10.54
C PHE A 123 -7.01 -4.65 11.45
N ILE A 124 -8.00 -3.96 10.89
CA ILE A 124 -9.13 -3.42 11.65
C ILE A 124 -9.89 -4.54 12.39
N GLY A 125 -10.15 -5.67 11.72
CA GLY A 125 -10.74 -6.85 12.35
C GLY A 125 -9.88 -7.40 13.51
N TRP A 126 -8.56 -7.44 13.31
CA TRP A 126 -7.62 -7.86 14.37
C TRP A 126 -7.64 -6.91 15.57
N LEU A 127 -7.64 -5.59 15.35
CA LEU A 127 -7.74 -4.59 16.43
C LEU A 127 -9.01 -4.78 17.26
N ALA A 128 -10.15 -5.00 16.60
CA ALA A 128 -11.45 -5.17 17.26
C ALA A 128 -11.52 -6.41 18.17
N HIS A 129 -10.78 -7.48 17.84
CA HIS A 129 -10.88 -8.76 18.57
C HIS A 129 -9.63 -9.10 19.38
N SER A 130 -8.54 -8.35 19.23
CA SER A 130 -7.28 -8.62 19.93
C SER A 130 -7.43 -8.44 21.45
N ARG A 131 -6.94 -9.41 22.19
CA ARG A 131 -6.78 -9.31 23.65
C ARG A 131 -5.36 -8.85 24.03
N ARG A 132 -4.44 -8.77 23.07
CA ARG A 132 -3.08 -8.24 23.31
C ARG A 132 -3.16 -6.73 23.41
N PRO A 133 -2.49 -6.09 24.37
CA PRO A 133 -2.43 -4.63 24.42
C PRO A 133 -1.72 -4.07 23.19
N TRP A 134 -2.34 -3.07 22.55
CA TRP A 134 -1.79 -2.39 21.39
C TRP A 134 -1.99 -0.88 21.46
N ALA A 135 -1.14 -0.14 20.78
CA ALA A 135 -1.31 1.29 20.57
C ALA A 135 -1.15 1.63 19.10
N LEU A 136 -2.02 2.50 18.60
CA LEU A 136 -2.01 3.01 17.24
C LEU A 136 -1.95 4.53 17.25
N ILE A 137 -0.98 5.08 16.53
CA ILE A 137 -0.82 6.51 16.32
C ILE A 137 -1.11 6.83 14.86
N LEU A 138 -2.10 7.71 14.62
CA LEU A 138 -2.41 8.31 13.33
C LEU A 138 -1.90 9.74 13.34
N ASP A 139 -0.76 9.98 12.68
CA ASP A 139 -0.10 11.28 12.71
C ASP A 139 -0.52 12.13 11.51
N ASP A 140 -0.94 13.37 11.79
CA ASP A 140 -1.37 14.40 10.83
C ASP A 140 -2.54 13.98 9.95
N LEU A 141 -3.64 13.54 10.58
CA LEU A 141 -4.87 13.17 9.87
C LEU A 141 -5.42 14.38 9.10
N ALA A 142 -5.41 14.26 7.77
CA ALA A 142 -5.83 15.33 6.85
C ALA A 142 -7.34 15.39 6.66
N SER A 143 -8.03 14.24 6.64
CA SER A 143 -9.48 14.14 6.44
C SER A 143 -10.07 12.94 7.16
N LEU A 144 -11.21 13.11 7.81
CA LEU A 144 -11.96 12.01 8.40
C LEU A 144 -12.52 11.04 7.34
N ALA A 145 -12.72 11.50 6.12
CA ALA A 145 -13.16 10.66 5.01
C ALA A 145 -12.13 9.57 4.68
N ASP A 146 -10.84 9.83 4.94
CA ASP A 146 -9.76 8.87 4.69
C ASP A 146 -9.82 7.64 5.62
N LEU A 147 -10.51 7.77 6.77
CA LEU A 147 -10.76 6.69 7.72
C LEU A 147 -12.09 5.96 7.48
N GLN A 148 -12.84 6.31 6.43
CA GLN A 148 -14.12 5.63 6.16
C GLN A 148 -13.91 4.12 5.95
N GLY A 149 -14.58 3.30 6.78
CA GLY A 149 -14.42 1.85 6.80
C GLY A 149 -13.13 1.33 7.46
N LEU A 150 -12.26 2.24 7.95
CA LEU A 150 -10.96 1.93 8.55
C LEU A 150 -10.81 2.52 9.96
N TRP A 151 -11.90 2.86 10.64
CA TRP A 151 -11.84 3.43 11.98
C TRP A 151 -11.28 2.40 12.98
N PRO A 152 -10.14 2.72 13.66
CA PRO A 152 -9.54 1.80 14.60
C PRO A 152 -10.30 1.77 15.93
N ALA A 153 -10.73 0.60 16.36
CA ALA A 153 -11.38 0.39 17.65
C ALA A 153 -11.09 -0.99 18.20
N GLY A 154 -11.02 -1.13 19.51
CA GLY A 154 -10.86 -2.42 20.17
C GLY A 154 -10.61 -2.30 21.67
N PRO A 155 -11.05 -3.28 22.48
CA PRO A 155 -11.06 -3.18 23.94
C PRO A 155 -9.68 -3.17 24.60
N ALA A 156 -8.65 -3.68 23.91
CA ALA A 156 -7.28 -3.77 24.43
C ALA A 156 -6.35 -2.68 23.88
N GLY A 157 -6.88 -1.74 23.08
CA GLY A 157 -6.09 -0.78 22.34
C GLY A 157 -6.19 0.66 22.83
N GLN A 158 -5.19 1.45 22.47
CA GLN A 158 -5.16 2.89 22.67
C GLN A 158 -4.90 3.56 21.31
N VAL A 159 -5.71 4.57 20.96
CA VAL A 159 -5.57 5.31 19.71
C VAL A 159 -5.25 6.77 20.00
N VAL A 160 -4.19 7.29 19.37
CA VAL A 160 -3.84 8.71 19.38
C VAL A 160 -3.86 9.23 17.96
N ILE A 161 -4.63 10.26 17.71
CA ILE A 161 -4.75 10.91 16.42
C ILE A 161 -4.24 12.35 16.56
N THR A 162 -3.30 12.77 15.72
CA THR A 162 -2.93 14.18 15.60
C THR A 162 -3.59 14.75 14.35
N THR A 163 -4.14 15.96 14.42
CA THR A 163 -4.81 16.57 13.28
C THR A 163 -4.75 18.10 13.33
N GLY A 164 -4.83 18.72 12.15
CA GLY A 164 -5.07 20.15 11.97
C GLY A 164 -6.55 20.50 11.78
N LEU A 165 -7.46 19.52 11.77
CA LEU A 165 -8.89 19.75 11.59
C LEU A 165 -9.49 20.50 12.80
N PRO A 166 -10.49 21.38 12.56
CA PRO A 166 -11.19 22.04 13.65
C PRO A 166 -12.01 21.03 14.46
N GLU A 167 -12.18 21.30 15.76
CA GLU A 167 -12.93 20.41 16.67
C GLU A 167 -14.35 20.09 16.17
N ALA A 168 -15.01 21.06 15.58
CA ALA A 168 -16.36 20.91 15.02
C ALA A 168 -16.44 19.86 13.87
N ALA A 169 -15.32 19.55 13.24
CA ALA A 169 -15.27 18.54 12.20
C ALA A 169 -15.09 17.11 12.77
N ILE A 170 -14.78 16.99 14.07
CA ILE A 170 -14.53 15.70 14.72
C ILE A 170 -15.87 15.18 15.28
N GLN A 171 -16.28 13.98 14.84
CA GLN A 171 -17.53 13.37 15.30
C GLN A 171 -17.49 13.07 16.80
N ALA A 172 -18.64 13.09 17.47
CA ALA A 172 -18.75 12.74 18.88
C ALA A 172 -18.29 11.31 19.15
N GLY A 173 -17.43 11.13 20.15
CA GLY A 173 -16.92 9.82 20.59
C GLY A 173 -15.50 9.87 21.14
N PRO A 174 -14.49 10.29 20.37
CA PRO A 174 -13.12 10.43 20.86
C PRO A 174 -12.97 11.57 21.86
N ARG A 175 -12.05 11.41 22.83
CA ARG A 175 -11.62 12.51 23.71
C ARG A 175 -10.81 13.52 22.90
N ILE A 176 -11.25 14.75 22.82
CA ILE A 176 -10.51 15.84 22.19
C ILE A 176 -9.57 16.47 23.21
N ALA A 177 -8.32 16.69 22.81
CA ALA A 177 -7.29 17.29 23.64
C ALA A 177 -6.59 18.42 22.88
N PRO A 178 -6.94 19.69 23.16
CA PRO A 178 -6.36 20.84 22.48
C PRO A 178 -4.91 21.08 22.92
N VAL A 179 -4.02 21.32 21.93
CA VAL A 179 -2.58 21.58 22.14
C VAL A 179 -2.24 23.00 21.69
N GLY A 180 -2.09 23.90 22.65
CA GLY A 180 -1.70 25.30 22.44
C GLY A 180 -0.17 25.53 22.40
N GLY A 181 0.26 26.79 22.45
CA GLY A 181 1.65 27.18 22.66
C GLY A 181 2.17 26.81 24.05
N PHE A 182 3.45 27.00 24.31
CA PHE A 182 4.03 26.86 25.64
C PHE A 182 3.54 27.94 26.59
N SER A 183 3.24 27.56 27.81
CA SER A 183 3.03 28.51 28.92
C SER A 183 4.33 29.27 29.24
N ARG A 184 4.21 30.40 29.94
CA ARG A 184 5.40 31.16 30.38
C ARG A 184 6.44 30.31 31.11
N ARG A 185 5.97 29.35 31.90
CA ARG A 185 6.83 28.45 32.67
C ARG A 185 7.53 27.44 31.77
N GLU A 186 6.81 26.89 30.79
CA GLU A 186 7.36 25.97 29.79
C GLU A 186 8.36 26.68 28.86
N VAL A 187 8.06 27.91 28.42
CA VAL A 187 9.00 28.77 27.66
C VAL A 187 10.31 28.93 28.42
N LEU A 188 10.23 29.32 29.70
CA LEU A 188 11.42 29.54 30.52
C LEU A 188 12.21 28.25 30.70
N ALA A 189 11.53 27.12 31.00
CA ALA A 189 12.16 25.83 31.17
C ALA A 189 12.85 25.38 29.86
N TYR A 190 12.17 25.53 28.71
CA TYR A 190 12.73 25.18 27.42
C TYR A 190 13.96 26.01 27.05
N LEU A 191 13.87 27.35 27.14
CA LEU A 191 14.96 28.23 26.78
C LEU A 191 16.14 28.11 27.76
N SER A 192 15.89 27.90 29.05
CA SER A 192 16.96 27.66 30.04
C SER A 192 17.71 26.37 29.77
N ALA A 193 17.02 25.32 29.30
CA ALA A 193 17.66 24.06 28.93
C ALA A 193 18.46 24.14 27.63
N ARG A 194 18.06 25.03 26.71
CA ARG A 194 18.74 25.19 25.41
C ARG A 194 19.85 26.23 25.38
N LEU A 195 19.81 27.23 26.28
CA LEU A 195 20.73 28.37 26.32
C LEU A 195 21.58 28.34 27.59
N THR A 196 22.21 27.20 27.84
CA THR A 196 23.06 27.00 29.03
C THR A 196 24.23 28.00 29.15
N ASP A 197 24.74 28.53 28.02
CA ASP A 197 25.79 29.49 27.96
C ASP A 197 25.37 30.91 28.39
N PHE A 198 24.06 31.11 28.62
CA PHE A 198 23.49 32.42 28.98
C PHE A 198 22.55 32.34 30.17
N PRO A 199 23.01 32.04 31.39
CA PRO A 199 22.14 31.72 32.54
C PRO A 199 21.27 32.90 33.06
N ASP A 200 21.68 34.16 32.86
CA ASP A 200 21.03 35.33 33.46
C ASP A 200 19.97 36.04 32.59
N GLN A 201 19.32 35.32 31.68
CA GLN A 201 18.38 35.93 30.71
C GLN A 201 16.88 35.66 30.99
N ARG A 202 16.51 35.34 32.23
CA ARG A 202 15.16 34.89 32.60
C ARG A 202 14.03 35.82 32.16
N ALA A 203 14.18 37.12 32.40
CA ALA A 203 13.17 38.12 31.98
C ALA A 203 13.11 38.23 30.48
N GLN A 204 14.23 38.29 29.79
CA GLN A 204 14.31 38.38 28.32
C GLN A 204 13.84 37.13 27.62
N ALA A 205 13.99 35.97 28.23
CA ALA A 205 13.47 34.71 27.73
C ALA A 205 11.93 34.68 27.73
N LEU A 206 11.31 35.26 28.78
CA LEU A 206 9.84 35.38 28.83
C LEU A 206 9.30 36.35 27.78
N ASP A 207 9.99 37.47 27.59
CA ASP A 207 9.64 38.43 26.54
C ASP A 207 9.77 37.82 25.14
N LEU A 208 10.89 37.09 24.89
CA LEU A 208 11.06 36.36 23.63
C LEU A 208 9.94 35.33 23.43
N GLY A 209 9.57 34.63 24.50
CA GLY A 209 8.44 33.67 24.44
C GLY A 209 7.11 34.36 24.06
N ALA A 210 6.85 35.55 24.60
CA ALA A 210 5.69 36.36 24.23
C ALA A 210 5.76 36.84 22.78
N ASP A 211 6.94 37.29 22.32
CA ASP A 211 7.14 37.70 20.93
C ASP A 211 6.95 36.54 19.93
N LEU A 212 7.13 35.30 20.36
CA LEU A 212 6.99 34.10 19.55
C LEU A 212 5.68 33.34 19.81
N ASP A 213 4.68 33.96 20.47
CA ASP A 213 3.38 33.36 20.79
C ASP A 213 3.48 32.03 21.57
N GLY A 214 4.60 31.79 22.25
CA GLY A 214 4.90 30.54 22.92
C GLY A 214 5.01 29.33 21.98
N LEU A 215 5.10 29.52 20.66
CA LEU A 215 5.11 28.44 19.69
C LEU A 215 6.39 27.60 19.76
N PRO A 216 6.32 26.29 20.08
CA PRO A 216 7.49 25.43 20.22
C PRO A 216 8.41 25.43 19.00
N LEU A 217 7.86 25.43 17.78
CA LEU A 217 8.62 25.47 16.54
C LEU A 217 9.43 26.77 16.41
N ALA A 218 8.80 27.92 16.66
CA ALA A 218 9.48 29.22 16.59
C ALA A 218 10.55 29.37 17.67
N LEU A 219 10.27 28.87 18.87
CA LEU A 219 11.24 28.85 19.97
C LEU A 219 12.43 27.94 19.68
N ALA A 220 12.20 26.78 19.04
CA ALA A 220 13.28 25.88 18.64
C ALA A 220 14.21 26.51 17.60
N GLN A 221 13.66 27.18 16.59
CA GLN A 221 14.43 27.90 15.58
C GLN A 221 15.20 29.08 16.19
N ALA A 222 14.55 29.86 17.06
CA ALA A 222 15.19 30.96 17.76
C ALA A 222 16.38 30.47 18.63
N ALA A 223 16.16 29.43 19.42
CA ALA A 223 17.22 28.86 20.28
C ALA A 223 18.39 28.30 19.44
N ALA A 224 18.09 27.66 18.30
CA ALA A 224 19.13 27.16 17.39
C ALA A 224 20.00 28.29 16.83
N VAL A 225 19.39 29.37 16.35
CA VAL A 225 20.12 30.56 15.84
C VAL A 225 20.91 31.23 16.95
N MET A 226 20.32 31.41 18.13
CA MET A 226 21.03 32.01 19.28
C MET A 226 22.25 31.19 19.67
N GLY A 227 22.12 29.84 19.72
CA GLY A 227 23.25 28.95 19.99
C GLY A 227 24.37 29.05 18.95
N LEU A 228 23.99 28.99 17.65
CA LEU A 228 24.94 29.05 16.55
C LEU A 228 25.70 30.39 16.46
N LYS A 229 25.01 31.49 16.67
CA LYS A 229 25.56 32.86 16.56
C LYS A 229 26.00 33.44 17.90
N ARG A 230 25.84 32.69 19.00
CA ARG A 230 26.12 33.15 20.38
C ARG A 230 25.39 34.44 20.72
N LEU A 231 24.09 34.53 20.40
CA LEU A 231 23.30 35.73 20.65
C LEU A 231 22.59 35.64 21.99
N SER A 232 22.45 36.75 22.67
CA SER A 232 21.54 36.88 23.79
C SER A 232 20.07 36.92 23.33
N CYS A 233 19.12 36.64 24.22
CA CYS A 233 17.67 36.81 23.91
C CYS A 233 17.38 38.24 23.46
N ARG A 234 18.05 39.25 24.03
CA ARG A 234 17.88 40.66 23.67
C ARG A 234 18.34 40.95 22.23
N ASP A 235 19.53 40.44 21.87
CA ASP A 235 20.11 40.68 20.54
C ASP A 235 19.28 39.94 19.48
N TYR A 236 18.78 38.74 19.78
CA TYR A 236 17.92 38.02 18.89
C TYR A 236 16.56 38.70 18.71
N ARG A 237 15.96 39.26 19.78
CA ARG A 237 14.72 40.04 19.70
C ARG A 237 14.87 41.28 18.82
N GLY A 238 16.03 41.97 18.88
CA GLY A 238 16.32 43.10 17.97
C GLY A 238 16.26 42.65 16.50
N ARG A 239 16.97 41.57 16.14
CA ARG A 239 16.96 41.02 14.79
C ARG A 239 15.58 40.52 14.38
N LEU A 240 14.82 39.93 15.30
CA LEU A 240 13.46 39.44 15.05
C LEU A 240 12.52 40.60 14.71
N THR A 241 12.65 41.74 15.42
CA THR A 241 11.84 42.94 15.16
C THR A 241 12.13 43.50 13.78
N GLU A 242 13.40 43.69 13.43
CA GLU A 242 13.81 44.13 12.11
C GLU A 242 13.30 43.17 11.00
N ARG A 243 13.39 41.86 11.24
CA ARG A 243 12.93 40.85 10.28
C ARG A 243 11.41 40.89 10.10
N ARG A 244 10.66 41.08 11.18
CA ARG A 244 9.20 41.22 11.12
C ARG A 244 8.76 42.47 10.34
N GLU A 245 9.43 43.57 10.50
CA GLU A 245 9.17 44.79 9.72
C GLU A 245 9.37 44.54 8.23
N HIS A 246 10.52 43.91 7.84
CA HIS A 246 10.79 43.55 6.45
C HIS A 246 9.79 42.54 5.86
N MET A 247 9.25 41.64 6.66
CA MET A 247 8.31 40.60 6.22
C MET A 247 6.83 40.97 6.49
N SER A 248 6.55 42.20 6.93
CA SER A 248 5.17 42.60 7.33
C SER A 248 4.09 42.46 6.25
N ALA A 249 4.52 42.51 4.99
CA ALA A 249 3.64 42.35 3.82
C ALA A 249 3.47 40.87 3.39
N VAL A 250 4.26 39.93 3.92
CA VAL A 250 4.18 38.51 3.56
C VAL A 250 3.12 37.82 4.42
N ARG A 251 2.10 37.27 3.77
CA ARG A 251 1.08 36.45 4.41
C ARG A 251 1.13 35.05 3.81
N VAL A 252 1.15 34.03 4.69
CA VAL A 252 1.10 32.62 4.28
C VAL A 252 -0.01 31.97 5.11
N ASP A 253 -1.00 31.41 4.43
CA ASP A 253 -2.12 30.75 5.09
C ASP A 253 -1.63 29.62 5.98
N GLY A 254 -2.13 29.56 7.21
CA GLY A 254 -1.74 28.53 8.16
C GLY A 254 -0.35 28.69 8.78
N VAL A 255 0.36 29.78 8.53
CA VAL A 255 1.70 30.03 9.12
C VAL A 255 1.66 31.31 9.97
N SER A 256 2.07 31.19 11.24
CA SER A 256 2.12 32.35 12.14
C SER A 256 3.23 33.31 11.72
N PRO A 257 3.06 34.64 11.95
CA PRO A 257 4.11 35.63 11.71
C PRO A 257 5.39 35.36 12.50
N ALA A 258 5.28 34.74 13.68
CA ALA A 258 6.42 34.32 14.48
C ALA A 258 7.24 33.25 13.75
N VAL A 259 6.61 32.23 13.20
CA VAL A 259 7.28 31.17 12.41
C VAL A 259 7.88 31.77 11.13
N LEU A 260 7.17 32.71 10.46
CA LEU A 260 7.69 33.38 9.27
C LEU A 260 8.99 34.15 9.53
N ALA A 261 9.10 34.86 10.65
CA ALA A 261 10.31 35.60 10.98
C ALA A 261 11.46 34.70 11.43
N THR A 262 11.15 33.68 12.28
CA THR A 262 12.18 32.79 12.82
C THR A 262 12.81 31.89 11.77
N TRP A 263 12.00 31.29 10.85
CA TRP A 263 12.56 30.44 9.79
C TRP A 263 13.48 31.23 8.86
N SER A 264 13.12 32.48 8.56
CA SER A 264 13.94 33.33 7.69
C SER A 264 15.31 33.62 8.29
N LEU A 265 15.38 33.96 9.60
CA LEU A 265 16.63 34.13 10.31
C LEU A 265 17.45 32.82 10.41
N ALA A 266 16.76 31.71 10.60
CA ALA A 266 17.38 30.39 10.65
C ALA A 266 17.97 29.97 9.29
N ALA A 267 17.24 30.24 8.20
CA ALA A 267 17.71 29.95 6.85
C ALA A 267 18.95 30.78 6.47
N GLU A 268 18.95 32.05 6.80
CA GLU A 268 20.11 32.93 6.63
C GLU A 268 21.32 32.44 7.43
N CYS A 269 21.10 32.07 8.69
CA CYS A 269 22.12 31.48 9.54
C CYS A 269 22.71 30.20 8.95
N ALA A 270 21.88 29.29 8.48
CA ALA A 270 22.33 28.03 7.87
C ALA A 270 23.09 28.25 6.56
N HIS A 271 22.69 29.25 5.78
CA HIS A 271 23.29 29.59 4.49
C HIS A 271 24.72 30.12 4.57
N GLU A 272 25.06 30.77 5.69
CA GLU A 272 26.39 31.26 5.97
C GLU A 272 27.37 30.16 6.44
N LEU A 273 26.87 29.03 6.93
CA LEU A 273 27.71 27.94 7.41
C LEU A 273 28.36 27.17 6.24
N PRO A 274 29.62 26.66 6.42
CA PRO A 274 30.26 25.84 5.38
C PRO A 274 29.52 24.51 5.12
N PRO A 275 29.25 24.15 3.85
CA PRO A 275 29.55 24.88 2.63
C PRO A 275 28.60 26.07 2.43
N ALA A 276 29.17 27.28 2.36
CA ALA A 276 28.37 28.50 2.20
C ALA A 276 27.63 28.51 0.87
N GLY A 277 26.39 28.96 0.88
CA GLY A 277 25.55 29.00 -0.33
C GLY A 277 24.69 27.76 -0.59
N ALA A 278 25.01 26.60 -0.02
CA ALA A 278 24.34 25.34 -0.30
C ALA A 278 23.03 25.15 0.47
N ALA A 279 22.87 25.75 1.65
CA ALA A 279 21.71 25.51 2.50
C ALA A 279 20.40 26.02 1.89
N TRP A 280 20.41 27.13 1.19
CA TRP A 280 19.22 27.71 0.58
C TRP A 280 18.64 26.82 -0.56
N PRO A 281 19.41 26.37 -1.56
CA PRO A 281 18.91 25.44 -2.57
C PRO A 281 18.45 24.11 -1.96
N ALA A 282 19.18 23.58 -0.97
CA ALA A 282 18.78 22.35 -0.28
C ALA A 282 17.45 22.50 0.47
N LEU A 283 17.22 23.66 1.11
CA LEU A 283 15.95 23.99 1.76
C LEU A 283 14.82 24.12 0.75
N ALA A 284 15.06 24.77 -0.40
CA ALA A 284 14.10 24.93 -1.47
C ALA A 284 13.68 23.58 -2.06
N LEU A 285 14.64 22.68 -2.30
CA LEU A 285 14.38 21.33 -2.79
C LEU A 285 13.53 20.54 -1.78
N ALA A 286 13.90 20.54 -0.50
CA ALA A 286 13.17 19.85 0.56
C ALA A 286 11.75 20.42 0.74
N ALA A 287 11.54 21.69 0.48
CA ALA A 287 10.24 22.34 0.60
C ALA A 287 9.21 21.88 -0.46
N MET A 288 9.65 21.22 -1.54
CA MET A 288 8.77 20.67 -2.60
C MET A 288 8.29 19.24 -2.29
N LEU A 289 8.87 18.56 -1.30
CA LEU A 289 8.71 17.14 -1.03
C LEU A 289 7.84 16.89 0.22
N ASP A 290 7.61 15.62 0.57
CA ASP A 290 6.76 15.25 1.71
C ASP A 290 7.33 15.73 3.05
N PRO A 291 6.56 16.49 3.84
CA PRO A 291 7.01 16.97 5.16
C PRO A 291 7.27 15.85 6.17
N HIS A 292 6.60 14.70 6.02
CA HIS A 292 6.65 13.58 6.96
C HIS A 292 7.85 12.66 6.76
N GLY A 293 8.58 12.82 5.65
CA GLY A 293 9.82 12.10 5.47
C GLY A 293 10.30 11.99 4.03
N ILE A 294 11.37 12.70 3.75
CA ILE A 294 12.04 12.72 2.46
C ILE A 294 13.10 11.60 2.45
N PRO A 295 13.12 10.71 1.47
CA PRO A 295 14.21 9.76 1.31
C PRO A 295 15.54 10.48 1.02
N GLY A 296 16.59 10.10 1.76
CA GLY A 296 17.92 10.67 1.53
C GLY A 296 18.43 10.45 0.11
N ALA A 297 18.05 9.35 -0.53
CA ALA A 297 18.38 9.04 -1.91
C ALA A 297 17.84 10.09 -2.91
N VAL A 298 16.71 10.73 -2.62
CA VAL A 298 16.17 11.82 -3.46
C VAL A 298 17.09 13.03 -3.40
N LEU A 299 17.47 13.45 -2.20
CA LEU A 299 18.29 14.64 -1.99
C LEU A 299 19.73 14.45 -2.49
N THR A 300 20.26 13.23 -2.43
CA THR A 300 21.61 12.87 -2.90
C THR A 300 21.63 12.25 -4.29
N SER A 301 20.50 12.26 -5.01
CA SER A 301 20.46 11.87 -6.44
C SER A 301 21.30 12.84 -7.30
N PRO A 302 21.68 12.44 -8.52
CA PRO A 302 22.37 13.35 -9.44
C PRO A 302 21.64 14.68 -9.64
N ALA A 303 20.34 14.66 -9.84
CA ALA A 303 19.52 15.86 -10.00
C ALA A 303 19.49 16.72 -8.73
N GLY A 304 19.31 16.09 -7.55
CA GLY A 304 19.33 16.78 -6.27
C GLY A 304 20.69 17.44 -5.97
N CYS A 305 21.78 16.70 -6.19
CA CYS A 305 23.14 17.21 -6.04
C CYS A 305 23.42 18.36 -7.01
N GLY A 306 23.04 18.21 -8.28
CA GLY A 306 23.23 19.22 -9.30
C GLY A 306 22.50 20.53 -8.97
N TYR A 307 21.27 20.43 -8.51
CA TYR A 307 20.49 21.60 -8.11
C TYR A 307 21.11 22.32 -6.91
N VAL A 308 21.52 21.59 -5.87
CA VAL A 308 22.14 22.18 -4.67
C VAL A 308 23.51 22.79 -4.98
N ALA A 309 24.28 22.17 -5.86
CA ALA A 309 25.58 22.68 -6.28
C ALA A 309 25.51 23.82 -7.33
N GLY A 310 24.34 24.09 -7.92
CA GLY A 310 24.14 25.08 -9.00
C GLY A 310 24.86 24.73 -10.30
N ARG A 311 25.11 23.44 -10.55
CA ARG A 311 25.82 22.94 -11.73
C ARG A 311 25.36 21.52 -12.07
N PRO A 312 25.52 21.05 -13.32
CA PRO A 312 25.28 19.66 -13.65
C PRO A 312 26.15 18.75 -12.75
N SER A 313 25.53 17.78 -12.08
CA SER A 313 26.23 16.85 -11.21
C SER A 313 26.52 15.54 -11.93
N SER A 314 27.74 15.00 -11.70
CA SER A 314 28.14 13.65 -12.14
C SER A 314 27.82 12.58 -11.10
N ALA A 315 27.06 12.89 -10.04
CA ALA A 315 26.79 12.01 -8.89
C ALA A 315 28.05 11.58 -8.12
N GLU A 316 29.10 12.38 -8.15
CA GLU A 316 30.32 12.12 -7.42
C GLU A 316 30.12 12.16 -5.90
N ALA A 317 30.89 11.35 -5.17
CA ALA A 317 30.83 11.30 -3.71
C ALA A 317 31.04 12.65 -3.02
N ALA A 318 31.79 13.56 -3.66
CA ALA A 318 32.01 14.93 -3.20
C ALA A 318 30.72 15.76 -3.21
N ASP A 319 29.89 15.64 -4.26
CA ASP A 319 28.62 16.35 -4.38
C ASP A 319 27.61 15.85 -3.35
N GLN A 320 27.56 14.55 -3.10
CA GLN A 320 26.72 13.98 -2.04
C GLN A 320 27.14 14.45 -0.64
N THR A 321 28.46 14.55 -0.40
CA THR A 321 29.02 15.07 0.87
C THR A 321 28.62 16.54 1.06
N HIS A 322 28.63 17.32 -0.01
CA HIS A 322 28.21 18.72 -0.01
C HIS A 322 26.72 18.87 0.38
N VAL A 323 25.84 18.07 -0.22
CA VAL A 323 24.40 18.06 0.14
C VAL A 323 24.18 17.61 1.58
N ARG A 324 24.86 16.55 2.03
CA ARG A 324 24.74 16.10 3.43
C ARG A 324 25.19 17.16 4.43
N ALA A 325 26.25 17.92 4.11
CA ALA A 325 26.69 19.02 4.94
C ALA A 325 25.66 20.16 4.96
N ALA A 326 25.06 20.52 3.82
CA ALA A 326 23.99 21.50 3.75
C ALA A 326 22.78 21.08 4.59
N MET A 327 22.36 19.82 4.51
CA MET A 327 21.27 19.26 5.34
C MET A 327 21.62 19.31 6.83
N THR A 328 22.85 19.01 7.19
CA THR A 328 23.32 19.11 8.59
C THR A 328 23.22 20.55 9.09
N ASN A 329 23.58 21.53 8.28
CA ASN A 329 23.47 22.96 8.62
C ASN A 329 22.00 23.37 8.81
N LEU A 330 21.11 22.92 7.94
CA LEU A 330 19.66 23.16 8.08
C LEU A 330 19.10 22.51 9.36
N ALA A 331 19.56 21.32 9.72
CA ALA A 331 19.16 20.66 10.95
C ALA A 331 19.67 21.41 12.19
N ARG A 332 20.93 21.84 12.17
CA ARG A 332 21.50 22.66 13.25
C ARG A 332 20.78 24.00 13.43
N ALA A 333 20.24 24.57 12.37
CA ALA A 333 19.43 25.79 12.42
C ALA A 333 17.95 25.53 12.79
N GLY A 334 17.53 24.29 13.05
CA GLY A 334 16.16 23.93 13.44
C GLY A 334 15.12 24.01 12.32
N LEU A 335 15.54 23.96 11.05
CA LEU A 335 14.67 24.01 9.87
C LEU A 335 14.18 22.65 9.42
N ILE A 336 14.99 21.62 9.62
CA ILE A 336 14.69 20.22 9.33
C ILE A 336 15.12 19.35 10.51
N SER A 337 14.63 18.13 10.56
CA SER A 337 15.17 17.06 11.41
C SER A 337 15.72 15.92 10.57
N ILE A 338 16.82 15.33 11.01
CA ILE A 338 17.45 14.17 10.37
C ILE A 338 17.27 12.98 11.31
N ASP A 339 16.72 11.88 10.78
CA ASP A 339 16.55 10.63 11.50
C ASP A 339 17.55 9.59 10.99
N PRO A 340 18.68 9.39 11.68
CA PRO A 340 19.70 8.43 11.26
C PRO A 340 19.24 6.97 11.44
N ALA A 341 18.22 6.72 12.25
CA ALA A 341 17.67 5.38 12.47
C ALA A 341 16.68 4.96 11.38
N SER A 342 16.12 5.93 10.64
CA SER A 342 15.21 5.63 9.54
C SER A 342 15.98 5.26 8.29
N ALA A 343 15.74 4.05 7.78
CA ALA A 343 16.37 3.57 6.54
C ALA A 343 15.85 4.28 5.28
N VAL A 344 14.66 4.88 5.35
CA VAL A 344 13.96 5.43 4.19
C VAL A 344 13.66 6.93 4.37
N ARG A 345 12.91 7.31 5.40
CA ARG A 345 12.43 8.69 5.62
C ARG A 345 13.41 9.45 6.50
N THR A 346 14.58 9.79 5.95
CA THR A 346 15.72 10.30 6.70
C THR A 346 15.61 11.78 7.06
N VAL A 347 14.92 12.60 6.25
CA VAL A 347 14.80 14.05 6.45
C VAL A 347 13.33 14.43 6.60
N ARG A 348 13.02 15.27 7.59
CA ARG A 348 11.67 15.81 7.82
C ARG A 348 11.71 17.32 7.88
N MET A 349 10.70 17.98 7.34
CA MET A 349 10.58 19.43 7.34
C MET A 349 9.16 19.83 7.71
N HIS A 350 9.01 20.68 8.72
CA HIS A 350 7.68 21.06 9.19
C HIS A 350 6.84 21.72 8.07
N PRO A 351 5.53 21.35 7.90
CA PRO A 351 4.68 21.88 6.83
C PRO A 351 4.63 23.42 6.78
N SER A 352 4.57 24.09 7.94
CA SER A 352 4.58 25.56 8.01
C SER A 352 5.89 26.17 7.50
N VAL A 353 7.03 25.51 7.72
CA VAL A 353 8.33 25.95 7.18
C VAL A 353 8.35 25.74 5.67
N GLN A 354 7.87 24.61 5.17
CA GLN A 354 7.75 24.37 3.73
C GLN A 354 6.87 25.42 3.05
N ALA A 355 5.69 25.70 3.62
CA ALA A 355 4.78 26.72 3.09
C ALA A 355 5.43 28.11 3.04
N ALA A 356 6.16 28.48 4.10
CA ALA A 356 6.88 29.74 4.17
C ALA A 356 7.99 29.83 3.10
N VAL A 357 8.78 28.77 2.93
CA VAL A 357 9.84 28.72 1.89
C VAL A 357 9.23 28.83 0.49
N ARG A 358 8.21 28.04 0.18
CA ARG A 358 7.54 28.08 -1.14
C ARG A 358 6.96 29.45 -1.46
N ALA A 359 6.39 30.13 -0.45
CA ALA A 359 5.83 31.46 -0.63
C ALA A 359 6.90 32.55 -0.83
N TYR A 360 8.09 32.35 -0.29
CA TYR A 360 9.21 33.31 -0.39
C TYR A 360 10.04 33.14 -1.67
N LEU A 361 10.08 31.95 -2.27
CA LEU A 361 10.87 31.69 -3.48
C LEU A 361 10.41 32.54 -4.67
N PRO A 362 11.34 33.20 -5.40
CA PRO A 362 11.06 33.76 -6.71
C PRO A 362 10.47 32.75 -7.66
N ALA A 363 9.68 33.17 -8.64
CA ALA A 363 8.99 32.27 -9.56
C ALA A 363 9.96 31.32 -10.29
N ALA A 364 11.07 31.85 -10.82
CA ALA A 364 12.05 31.05 -11.53
C ALA A 364 12.75 30.01 -10.63
N ASP A 365 13.08 30.39 -9.40
CA ASP A 365 13.72 29.47 -8.44
C ASP A 365 12.75 28.39 -7.97
N PHE A 366 11.46 28.74 -7.81
CA PHE A 366 10.41 27.78 -7.51
C PHE A 366 10.25 26.75 -8.62
N GLU A 367 10.16 27.21 -9.89
CA GLU A 367 10.05 26.34 -11.06
C GLU A 367 11.24 25.39 -11.17
N GLN A 368 12.46 25.92 -10.97
CA GLN A 368 13.67 25.10 -10.97
C GLN A 368 13.68 24.07 -9.83
N ALA A 369 13.23 24.45 -8.63
CA ALA A 369 13.15 23.54 -7.49
C ALA A 369 12.12 22.41 -7.75
N VAL A 370 10.97 22.72 -8.36
CA VAL A 370 9.96 21.72 -8.74
C VAL A 370 10.51 20.74 -9.76
N LEU A 371 11.16 21.20 -10.83
CA LEU A 371 11.74 20.33 -11.84
C LEU A 371 12.89 19.48 -11.28
N ALA A 372 13.76 20.08 -10.46
CA ALA A 372 14.84 19.34 -9.80
C ALA A 372 14.30 18.26 -8.84
N ALA A 373 13.23 18.56 -8.10
CA ALA A 373 12.57 17.60 -7.24
C ALA A 373 11.92 16.46 -8.03
N ALA A 374 11.26 16.77 -9.16
CA ALA A 374 10.65 15.79 -10.02
C ALA A 374 11.66 14.82 -10.63
N GLU A 375 12.77 15.34 -11.13
CA GLU A 375 13.87 14.53 -11.68
C GLU A 375 14.58 13.71 -10.59
N ALA A 376 14.81 14.31 -9.42
CA ALA A 376 15.42 13.63 -8.28
C ALA A 376 14.56 12.46 -7.78
N LEU A 377 13.24 12.63 -7.76
CA LEU A 377 12.30 11.55 -7.43
C LEU A 377 12.36 10.43 -8.48
N LEU A 378 12.36 10.78 -9.76
CA LEU A 378 12.41 9.80 -10.84
C LEU A 378 13.69 8.95 -10.78
N GLN A 379 14.84 9.60 -10.52
CA GLN A 379 16.14 8.93 -10.38
C GLN A 379 16.24 8.07 -9.11
N ALA A 380 15.54 8.43 -8.04
CA ALA A 380 15.52 7.66 -6.80
C ALA A 380 14.51 6.49 -6.85
N TRP A 381 13.67 6.43 -7.89
CA TRP A 381 12.68 5.35 -8.03
C TRP A 381 13.39 4.04 -8.36
N PRO A 382 13.21 2.96 -7.56
CA PRO A 382 13.80 1.68 -7.90
C PRO A 382 13.31 1.22 -9.27
N GLU A 383 14.22 0.74 -10.11
CA GLU A 383 13.84 0.06 -11.35
C GLU A 383 12.95 -1.12 -10.97
N ALA A 384 11.87 -1.33 -11.72
CA ALA A 384 11.07 -2.54 -11.58
C ALA A 384 12.02 -3.71 -11.85
N ASP A 385 12.13 -4.64 -10.89
CA ASP A 385 13.07 -5.75 -10.94
C ASP A 385 13.08 -6.39 -12.33
N ALA A 386 14.05 -5.99 -13.13
CA ALA A 386 14.50 -6.75 -14.27
C ALA A 386 15.39 -7.85 -13.68
N SER A 387 14.84 -9.08 -13.64
CA SER A 387 15.57 -10.33 -13.38
C SER A 387 16.23 -10.47 -12.00
N GLN A 388 15.55 -11.16 -11.09
CA GLN A 388 16.26 -12.02 -10.15
C GLN A 388 16.95 -13.12 -10.94
N ASP A 389 18.26 -13.05 -11.06
CA ASP A 389 19.08 -14.16 -11.57
C ASP A 389 19.16 -15.24 -10.47
N PRO A 390 18.69 -16.49 -10.71
CA PRO A 390 18.57 -17.51 -9.66
C PRO A 390 19.89 -18.24 -9.36
N ARG A 391 21.04 -17.66 -9.62
CA ARG A 391 22.33 -18.35 -9.55
C ARG A 391 23.18 -17.97 -8.34
N GLU A 392 22.65 -18.11 -7.12
CA GLU A 392 23.52 -18.31 -5.95
C GLU A 392 22.88 -19.31 -4.98
N GLN A 393 23.28 -20.56 -5.10
CA GLN A 393 22.99 -21.61 -4.13
C GLN A 393 23.96 -21.50 -2.96
N VAL A 394 23.48 -21.32 -1.72
CA VAL A 394 24.26 -21.43 -0.49
C VAL A 394 23.50 -22.18 0.61
N GLN A 395 24.26 -22.93 1.44
CA GLN A 395 23.84 -23.94 2.40
C GLN A 395 22.75 -23.59 3.44
N LEU A 396 22.01 -24.60 3.90
CA LEU A 396 20.74 -24.55 4.67
C LEU A 396 20.66 -23.63 5.91
N GLU A 397 21.74 -23.33 6.60
CA GLU A 397 21.70 -22.37 7.73
C GLU A 397 21.78 -20.90 7.27
N GLN A 398 22.33 -20.63 6.10
CA GLN A 398 22.34 -19.33 5.44
C GLN A 398 20.96 -18.98 4.88
N VAL A 399 20.16 -19.94 4.43
CA VAL A 399 18.84 -19.72 3.80
C VAL A 399 17.84 -19.03 4.75
N GLN A 400 17.83 -19.33 6.05
CA GLN A 400 16.93 -18.63 6.98
C GLN A 400 17.37 -17.18 7.24
N LEU A 401 18.67 -16.93 7.30
CA LEU A 401 19.20 -15.57 7.49
C LEU A 401 19.00 -14.72 6.22
N GLU A 402 19.19 -15.32 5.05
CA GLU A 402 18.95 -14.71 3.74
C GLU A 402 17.46 -14.44 3.51
N GLN A 403 16.56 -15.31 3.94
CA GLN A 403 15.11 -15.11 3.83
C GLN A 403 14.63 -13.94 4.69
N VAL A 404 15.14 -13.82 5.92
CA VAL A 404 14.87 -12.66 6.79
C VAL A 404 15.44 -11.37 6.20
N GLN A 405 16.63 -11.43 5.59
CA GLN A 405 17.24 -10.28 4.92
C GLN A 405 16.47 -9.89 3.66
N LEU A 406 16.00 -10.86 2.88
CA LEU A 406 15.16 -10.64 1.70
C LEU A 406 13.81 -10.01 2.07
N GLU A 407 13.14 -10.52 3.11
CA GLU A 407 11.89 -9.94 3.62
C GLU A 407 12.11 -8.50 4.10
N GLN A 408 13.21 -8.23 4.80
CA GLN A 408 13.57 -6.88 5.22
C GLN A 408 13.89 -5.96 4.04
N ALA A 409 14.56 -6.47 3.00
CA ALA A 409 14.84 -5.72 1.78
C ALA A 409 13.54 -5.38 1.02
N GLN A 410 12.64 -6.34 0.86
CA GLN A 410 11.32 -6.13 0.25
C GLN A 410 10.48 -5.11 1.03
N LEU A 411 10.50 -5.20 2.36
CA LEU A 411 9.82 -4.23 3.21
C LEU A 411 10.40 -2.82 3.04
N ARG A 412 11.73 -2.67 3.00
CA ARG A 412 12.40 -1.39 2.74
C ARG A 412 12.06 -0.82 1.38
N GLN A 413 12.01 -1.66 0.35
CA GLN A 413 11.61 -1.23 -1.00
C GLN A 413 10.15 -0.78 -1.04
N ALA A 414 9.23 -1.50 -0.38
CA ALA A 414 7.84 -1.08 -0.27
C ALA A 414 7.69 0.26 0.46
N GLN A 415 8.43 0.46 1.56
CA GLN A 415 8.47 1.72 2.30
C GLN A 415 9.06 2.86 1.45
N LEU A 416 10.10 2.59 0.66
CA LEU A 416 10.69 3.56 -0.26
C LEU A 416 9.70 3.95 -1.35
N ARG A 417 9.03 3.00 -2.01
CA ARG A 417 7.99 3.31 -3.00
C ARG A 417 6.88 4.17 -2.41
N GLN A 418 6.43 3.87 -1.19
CA GLN A 418 5.44 4.69 -0.49
C GLN A 418 5.96 6.11 -0.25
N ALA A 419 7.17 6.28 0.27
CA ALA A 419 7.76 7.60 0.52
C ALA A 419 7.93 8.42 -0.77
N LEU A 420 8.29 7.77 -1.89
CA LEU A 420 8.38 8.41 -3.20
C LEU A 420 7.02 8.84 -3.74
N ARG A 421 5.96 8.01 -3.53
CA ARG A 421 4.58 8.39 -3.87
C ARG A 421 4.10 9.59 -3.06
N ASP A 422 4.39 9.63 -1.76
CA ASP A 422 4.02 10.74 -0.88
C ASP A 422 4.76 12.01 -1.28
N CYS A 423 6.06 11.93 -1.56
CA CYS A 423 6.85 13.05 -2.08
C CYS A 423 6.33 13.54 -3.45
N THR A 424 5.92 12.63 -4.34
CA THR A 424 5.34 13.02 -5.64
C THR A 424 3.98 13.70 -5.47
N ALA A 425 3.16 13.25 -4.51
CA ALA A 425 1.90 13.91 -4.19
C ALA A 425 2.11 15.32 -3.63
N ALA A 426 3.07 15.47 -2.72
CA ALA A 426 3.44 16.77 -2.16
C ALA A 426 3.96 17.73 -3.23
N LEU A 427 4.81 17.23 -4.14
CA LEU A 427 5.33 17.98 -5.27
C LEU A 427 4.22 18.46 -6.21
N TRP A 428 3.31 17.57 -6.58
CA TRP A 428 2.17 17.91 -7.42
C TRP A 428 1.24 18.93 -6.74
N ALA A 429 0.99 18.77 -5.45
CA ALA A 429 0.23 19.75 -4.66
C ALA A 429 0.92 21.11 -4.59
N ALA A 430 2.26 21.14 -4.45
CA ALA A 430 3.04 22.37 -4.43
C ALA A 430 2.99 23.12 -5.77
N ASP A 431 3.11 22.39 -6.89
CA ASP A 431 3.01 22.94 -8.24
C ASP A 431 1.59 23.48 -8.54
N ASN A 432 0.55 22.76 -8.13
CA ASN A 432 -0.85 23.20 -8.28
C ASN A 432 -1.20 24.40 -7.39
N ALA A 433 -0.69 24.48 -6.16
CA ALA A 433 -0.94 25.60 -5.25
C ALA A 433 -0.33 26.92 -5.73
N ALA A 434 0.62 26.86 -6.64
CA ALA A 434 1.21 28.02 -7.29
C ALA A 434 0.31 28.64 -8.37
N GLN A 435 -0.77 27.93 -8.78
CA GLN A 435 -1.77 28.45 -9.74
C GLN A 435 -2.77 29.35 -8.99
N PRO A 436 -3.05 30.60 -9.44
CA PRO A 436 -4.08 31.40 -8.81
C PRO A 436 -5.43 30.70 -9.03
N ALA A 437 -6.20 30.58 -7.93
CA ALA A 437 -7.61 30.21 -8.06
C ALA A 437 -8.27 31.22 -8.98
N ALA A 438 -9.06 30.75 -9.95
CA ALA A 438 -9.79 31.62 -10.85
C ALA A 438 -10.69 32.57 -10.04
N GLY A 439 -10.25 33.82 -9.80
CA GLY A 439 -11.00 34.86 -9.11
C GLY A 439 -10.29 35.58 -7.96
N GLY A 440 -9.07 35.23 -7.56
CA GLY A 440 -8.40 35.87 -6.44
C GLY A 440 -7.10 36.61 -6.83
N GLN A 441 -7.11 37.96 -6.82
CA GLN A 441 -5.89 38.77 -6.97
C GLN A 441 -5.13 38.80 -5.63
N HIS A 442 -4.13 37.96 -5.45
CA HIS A 442 -3.15 38.08 -4.37
C HIS A 442 -1.80 38.48 -4.97
N ALA A 443 -1.40 39.72 -4.70
CA ALA A 443 -0.06 40.22 -5.04
C ALA A 443 1.00 39.63 -4.10
N ARG A 444 2.11 39.14 -4.64
CA ARG A 444 3.28 38.63 -3.88
C ARG A 444 4.46 39.56 -4.09
N LEU A 445 5.27 39.77 -3.04
CA LEU A 445 6.49 40.57 -3.08
C LEU A 445 7.70 39.66 -3.35
N GLY A 446 8.53 40.03 -4.35
CA GLY A 446 9.87 39.43 -4.56
C GLY A 446 10.95 40.14 -3.73
N PRO A 447 12.14 39.52 -3.54
CA PRO A 447 13.26 40.16 -2.87
C PRO A 447 13.77 41.33 -3.75
N GLY A 448 13.45 42.55 -3.32
CA GLY A 448 13.83 43.78 -4.06
C GLY A 448 12.72 44.81 -4.22
N GLY A 449 11.56 44.62 -3.58
CA GLY A 449 10.56 45.70 -3.40
C GLY A 449 9.75 46.09 -4.63
N ALA A 450 9.81 45.39 -5.73
CA ALA A 450 8.97 45.66 -6.90
C ALA A 450 7.72 44.77 -6.91
N TYR A 451 6.54 45.39 -6.91
CA TYR A 451 5.26 44.73 -7.15
C TYR A 451 5.21 44.16 -8.58
N GLN A 452 5.45 42.87 -8.74
CA GLN A 452 5.12 42.18 -9.97
C GLN A 452 3.73 41.58 -9.84
N GLY A 453 2.79 42.09 -10.64
CA GLY A 453 1.44 41.52 -10.72
C GLY A 453 1.50 40.00 -10.96
N ALA A 454 0.73 39.24 -10.19
CA ALA A 454 0.70 37.78 -10.28
C ALA A 454 0.30 37.35 -11.70
N ARG A 455 1.27 37.05 -12.55
CA ARG A 455 1.03 36.23 -13.73
C ARG A 455 0.65 34.84 -13.24
N ALA A 456 -0.45 34.28 -13.77
CA ALA A 456 -0.80 32.87 -13.56
C ALA A 456 0.41 32.03 -13.93
N ARG A 457 1.03 31.36 -12.93
CA ARG A 457 2.12 30.42 -13.16
C ARG A 457 1.54 29.23 -13.92
N GLN A 458 2.13 28.88 -15.04
CA GLN A 458 1.84 27.60 -15.67
C GLN A 458 2.48 26.49 -14.83
N SER A 459 1.77 25.39 -14.64
CA SER A 459 2.32 24.22 -13.95
C SER A 459 3.51 23.67 -14.75
N VAL A 460 4.68 23.63 -14.13
CA VAL A 460 5.90 23.13 -14.82
C VAL A 460 5.90 21.60 -14.95
N LEU A 461 5.18 20.89 -14.10
CA LEU A 461 5.04 19.43 -14.20
C LEU A 461 4.17 19.00 -15.39
N TRP A 462 3.52 19.95 -16.07
CA TRP A 462 2.63 19.70 -17.21
C TRP A 462 3.06 20.41 -18.51
N THR A 463 4.31 20.85 -18.60
CA THR A 463 4.83 21.54 -19.77
C THR A 463 6.13 20.89 -20.26
N PRO A 464 6.20 20.37 -21.51
CA PRO A 464 5.18 20.34 -22.56
C PRO A 464 4.13 19.24 -22.42
N GLY A 465 4.24 18.35 -21.47
CA GLY A 465 3.35 17.26 -21.12
C GLY A 465 3.51 16.89 -19.65
N ALA A 466 2.83 15.85 -19.19
CA ALA A 466 2.99 15.38 -17.82
C ALA A 466 4.41 14.88 -17.58
N HIS A 467 5.07 15.39 -16.53
CA HIS A 467 6.40 14.90 -16.14
C HIS A 467 6.34 13.39 -15.83
N PRO A 468 7.34 12.59 -16.27
CA PRO A 468 7.33 11.12 -16.09
C PRO A 468 7.12 10.66 -14.65
N VAL A 469 7.54 11.44 -13.64
CA VAL A 469 7.34 11.11 -12.23
C VAL A 469 5.87 10.95 -11.86
N LEU A 470 4.97 11.73 -12.48
CA LEU A 470 3.53 11.62 -12.26
C LEU A 470 2.99 10.28 -12.77
N LEU A 471 3.41 9.86 -13.96
CA LEU A 471 3.05 8.54 -14.50
C LEU A 471 3.62 7.41 -13.64
N ARG A 472 4.88 7.58 -13.19
CA ARG A 472 5.54 6.60 -12.33
C ARG A 472 4.80 6.37 -11.00
N LYS A 473 4.27 7.44 -10.39
CA LYS A 473 3.43 7.30 -9.18
C LYS A 473 2.19 6.46 -9.46
N GLY A 474 1.43 6.74 -10.52
CA GLY A 474 0.24 5.98 -10.86
C GLY A 474 0.54 4.50 -11.11
N LEU A 475 1.58 4.20 -11.90
CA LEU A 475 2.03 2.83 -12.16
C LEU A 475 2.46 2.09 -10.88
N SER A 476 3.04 2.80 -9.93
CA SER A 476 3.41 2.23 -8.63
C SER A 476 2.18 1.89 -7.77
N LEU A 477 1.10 2.68 -7.85
CA LEU A 477 -0.17 2.35 -7.20
C LEU A 477 -0.80 1.08 -7.79
N ASP A 478 -0.79 0.98 -9.13
CA ASP A 478 -1.29 -0.19 -9.85
C ASP A 478 -0.50 -1.46 -9.44
N ALA A 479 0.82 -1.37 -9.42
CA ALA A 479 1.71 -2.50 -9.10
C ALA A 479 1.59 -2.96 -7.64
N ASP A 480 1.37 -2.04 -6.70
CA ASP A 480 1.20 -2.36 -5.28
C ASP A 480 -0.24 -2.79 -4.93
N GLY A 481 -1.16 -2.87 -5.92
CA GLY A 481 -2.55 -3.31 -5.74
C GLY A 481 -3.41 -2.36 -4.90
N LEU A 482 -3.10 -1.05 -4.93
CA LEU A 482 -3.83 0.01 -4.23
C LEU A 482 -4.99 0.52 -5.11
N ALA A 483 -5.98 -0.35 -5.38
CA ALA A 483 -6.97 -0.15 -6.42
C ALA A 483 -7.79 1.14 -6.27
N GLU A 484 -8.35 1.44 -5.10
CA GLU A 484 -9.14 2.67 -4.89
C GLU A 484 -8.27 3.94 -4.93
N SER A 485 -7.04 3.87 -4.40
CA SER A 485 -6.07 4.97 -4.50
C SER A 485 -5.65 5.20 -5.96
N SER A 486 -5.48 4.13 -6.72
CA SER A 486 -5.20 4.17 -8.16
C SER A 486 -6.35 4.84 -8.93
N VAL A 487 -7.60 4.44 -8.67
CA VAL A 487 -8.79 5.10 -9.26
C VAL A 487 -8.77 6.60 -8.99
N THR A 488 -8.62 7.00 -7.73
CA THR A 488 -8.59 8.42 -7.34
C THR A 488 -7.47 9.19 -8.05
N TYR A 489 -6.30 8.59 -8.10
CA TYR A 489 -5.13 9.21 -8.75
C TYR A 489 -5.31 9.38 -10.26
N TRP A 490 -5.71 8.30 -10.97
CA TRP A 490 -5.90 8.36 -12.42
C TRP A 490 -7.08 9.25 -12.84
N GLN A 491 -8.12 9.38 -11.98
CA GLN A 491 -9.18 10.39 -12.17
C GLN A 491 -8.60 11.82 -12.12
N ALA A 492 -7.80 12.13 -11.10
CA ALA A 492 -7.15 13.44 -10.99
C ALA A 492 -6.20 13.71 -12.16
N MET A 493 -5.42 12.71 -12.57
CA MET A 493 -4.54 12.77 -13.74
C MET A 493 -5.33 13.05 -15.03
N LEU A 494 -6.45 12.36 -15.24
CA LEU A 494 -7.30 12.55 -16.42
C LEU A 494 -7.92 13.94 -16.45
N VAL A 495 -8.46 14.40 -15.33
CA VAL A 495 -9.05 15.75 -15.22
C VAL A 495 -8.00 16.82 -15.50
N THR A 496 -6.84 16.71 -14.90
CA THR A 496 -5.76 17.70 -15.04
C THR A 496 -5.17 17.70 -16.44
N SER A 497 -4.86 16.53 -17.00
CA SER A 497 -4.32 16.41 -18.35
C SER A 497 -5.31 16.93 -19.41
N THR A 498 -6.60 16.60 -19.25
CA THR A 498 -7.65 17.09 -20.16
C THR A 498 -7.77 18.62 -20.10
N ARG A 499 -7.71 19.19 -18.90
CA ARG A 499 -7.79 20.65 -18.70
C ARG A 499 -6.59 21.40 -19.25
N LEU A 500 -5.37 20.89 -19.02
CA LEU A 500 -4.12 21.61 -19.36
C LEU A 500 -3.60 21.30 -20.76
N LEU A 501 -3.76 20.06 -21.23
CA LEU A 501 -3.16 19.58 -22.47
C LEU A 501 -4.21 19.28 -23.56
N GLY A 502 -5.49 19.14 -23.16
CA GLY A 502 -6.56 18.71 -24.06
C GLY A 502 -6.85 17.20 -23.98
N GLY A 503 -8.09 16.82 -24.30
CA GLY A 503 -8.57 15.45 -24.16
C GLY A 503 -7.91 14.43 -25.12
N GLU A 504 -7.35 14.91 -26.21
CA GLU A 504 -6.68 14.14 -27.27
C GLU A 504 -5.16 13.98 -27.03
N HIS A 505 -4.62 14.64 -26.01
CA HIS A 505 -3.20 14.53 -25.70
C HIS A 505 -2.86 13.13 -25.18
N ALA A 506 -1.68 12.60 -25.53
CA ALA A 506 -1.23 11.26 -25.15
C ALA A 506 -1.33 10.98 -23.63
N ASN A 507 -1.02 11.96 -22.79
CA ASN A 507 -1.15 11.83 -21.34
C ASN A 507 -2.61 11.67 -20.88
N ALA A 508 -3.57 12.36 -21.52
CA ALA A 508 -4.99 12.22 -21.19
C ALA A 508 -5.54 10.86 -21.63
N MET A 509 -5.11 10.38 -22.81
CA MET A 509 -5.45 9.02 -23.27
C MET A 509 -4.86 7.94 -22.35
N THR A 510 -3.59 8.06 -21.97
CA THR A 510 -2.94 7.15 -21.02
C THR A 510 -3.66 7.15 -19.67
N ALA A 511 -4.00 8.32 -19.12
CA ALA A 511 -4.72 8.43 -17.85
C ALA A 511 -6.11 7.77 -17.92
N ARG A 512 -6.79 7.87 -19.06
CA ARG A 512 -8.10 7.24 -19.30
C ARG A 512 -8.01 5.72 -19.33
N ASP A 513 -7.01 5.17 -20.02
CA ASP A 513 -6.79 3.73 -20.07
C ASP A 513 -6.43 3.15 -18.70
N ARG A 514 -5.53 3.84 -17.98
CA ARG A 514 -5.13 3.44 -16.62
C ARG A 514 -6.28 3.55 -15.62
N LEU A 515 -7.11 4.59 -15.74
CA LEU A 515 -8.32 4.70 -14.92
C LEU A 515 -9.27 3.54 -15.16
N ALA A 516 -9.47 3.14 -16.42
CA ALA A 516 -10.32 2.00 -16.74
C ALA A 516 -9.79 0.69 -16.15
N ALA A 517 -8.47 0.44 -16.22
CA ALA A 517 -7.81 -0.69 -15.58
C ALA A 517 -7.89 -0.63 -14.05
N ALA A 518 -7.77 0.56 -13.47
CA ALA A 518 -7.91 0.76 -12.03
C ALA A 518 -9.34 0.44 -11.53
N TYR A 519 -10.37 0.81 -12.30
CA TYR A 519 -11.76 0.41 -12.01
C TYR A 519 -11.93 -1.11 -12.04
N GLU A 520 -11.31 -1.79 -12.98
CA GLU A 520 -11.34 -3.27 -13.06
C GLU A 520 -10.68 -3.89 -11.84
N SER A 521 -9.49 -3.42 -11.46
CA SER A 521 -8.78 -3.87 -10.25
C SER A 521 -9.55 -3.59 -8.96
N ALA A 522 -10.34 -2.52 -8.92
CA ALA A 522 -11.24 -2.19 -7.81
C ALA A 522 -12.57 -3.00 -7.82
N GLY A 523 -12.76 -3.92 -8.78
CA GLY A 523 -13.98 -4.70 -8.93
C GLY A 523 -15.19 -3.89 -9.43
N ARG A 524 -14.97 -2.65 -9.90
CA ARG A 524 -15.99 -1.73 -10.41
C ARG A 524 -16.23 -1.95 -11.90
N SER A 525 -16.66 -3.15 -12.26
CA SER A 525 -16.75 -3.63 -13.66
C SER A 525 -17.61 -2.73 -14.55
N GLY A 526 -18.71 -2.14 -14.04
CA GLY A 526 -19.55 -1.22 -14.80
C GLY A 526 -18.80 0.06 -15.20
N ASP A 527 -18.05 0.65 -14.28
CA ASP A 527 -17.25 1.84 -14.53
C ASP A 527 -16.08 1.55 -15.49
N ALA A 528 -15.44 0.38 -15.33
CA ALA A 528 -14.37 -0.10 -16.21
C ALA A 528 -14.87 -0.22 -17.66
N ILE A 529 -15.98 -0.92 -17.88
CA ILE A 529 -16.59 -1.08 -19.21
C ILE A 529 -16.94 0.29 -19.82
N ALA A 530 -17.53 1.21 -19.03
CA ALA A 530 -17.86 2.55 -19.52
C ALA A 530 -16.62 3.34 -19.91
N ALA A 531 -15.54 3.25 -19.13
CA ALA A 531 -14.28 3.95 -19.40
C ALA A 531 -13.57 3.38 -20.62
N PHE A 532 -13.45 2.04 -20.74
CA PHE A 532 -12.86 1.40 -21.93
C PHE A 532 -13.67 1.64 -23.20
N SER A 533 -15.01 1.67 -23.10
CA SER A 533 -15.88 2.00 -24.24
C SER A 533 -15.62 3.41 -24.78
N ARG A 534 -15.45 4.38 -23.89
CA ARG A 534 -15.08 5.75 -24.27
C ARG A 534 -13.68 5.80 -24.89
N ALA A 535 -12.71 5.12 -24.27
CA ALA A 535 -11.34 5.04 -24.78
C ALA A 535 -11.29 4.44 -26.19
N LEU A 536 -12.05 3.40 -26.45
CA LEU A 536 -12.17 2.79 -27.80
C LEU A 536 -12.79 3.77 -28.79
N ALA A 537 -13.92 4.39 -28.45
CA ALA A 537 -14.60 5.34 -29.34
C ALA A 537 -13.72 6.55 -29.67
N ASP A 538 -12.95 7.06 -28.73
CA ASP A 538 -12.01 8.16 -28.96
C ASP A 538 -10.88 7.74 -29.91
N ARG A 539 -10.30 6.54 -29.75
CA ARG A 539 -9.26 6.02 -30.64
C ARG A 539 -9.78 5.74 -32.02
N GLU A 540 -10.96 5.14 -32.16
CA GLU A 540 -11.60 4.92 -33.48
C GLU A 540 -11.81 6.22 -34.23
N ARG A 541 -12.21 7.31 -33.54
CA ARG A 541 -12.39 8.63 -34.11
C ARG A 541 -11.07 9.29 -34.53
N ASN A 542 -10.03 9.16 -33.70
CA ASN A 542 -8.80 9.95 -33.88
C ASN A 542 -7.73 9.24 -34.71
N GLN A 543 -7.64 7.91 -34.58
CA GLN A 543 -6.60 7.09 -35.21
C GLN A 543 -7.16 6.11 -36.23
N GLY A 544 -8.48 5.90 -36.21
CA GLY A 544 -9.16 4.94 -37.09
C GLY A 544 -9.28 3.54 -36.48
N ALA A 545 -10.17 2.73 -37.01
CA ALA A 545 -10.55 1.40 -36.49
C ALA A 545 -9.41 0.35 -36.61
N GLU A 546 -8.42 0.60 -37.45
CA GLU A 546 -7.37 -0.34 -37.86
C GLU A 546 -5.98 0.01 -37.23
N HIS A 547 -5.91 1.05 -36.41
CA HIS A 547 -4.69 1.42 -35.70
C HIS A 547 -4.37 0.42 -34.58
N LEU A 548 -3.07 0.22 -34.30
CA LEU A 548 -2.62 -0.72 -33.23
C LEU A 548 -3.23 -0.40 -31.86
N ASP A 549 -3.25 0.88 -31.49
CA ASP A 549 -3.82 1.32 -30.22
C ASP A 549 -5.33 1.09 -30.15
N THR A 550 -6.03 1.15 -31.29
CA THR A 550 -7.46 0.85 -31.38
C THR A 550 -7.72 -0.65 -31.18
N PHE A 551 -6.85 -1.52 -31.71
CA PHE A 551 -6.92 -2.95 -31.44
C PHE A 551 -6.66 -3.23 -29.95
N THR A 552 -5.68 -2.58 -29.34
CA THR A 552 -5.41 -2.69 -27.91
C THR A 552 -6.60 -2.25 -27.06
N ALA A 553 -7.21 -1.10 -27.36
CA ALA A 553 -8.40 -0.62 -26.65
C ALA A 553 -9.60 -1.55 -26.80
N ARG A 554 -9.79 -2.15 -28.00
CA ARG A 554 -10.84 -3.12 -28.24
C ARG A 554 -10.62 -4.41 -27.45
N GLY A 555 -9.36 -4.87 -27.34
CA GLY A 555 -8.96 -5.99 -26.50
C GLY A 555 -9.22 -5.76 -25.02
N ASN A 556 -8.87 -4.57 -24.52
CA ASN A 556 -9.11 -4.18 -23.12
C ASN A 556 -10.61 -4.15 -22.79
N LEU A 557 -11.45 -3.58 -23.69
CA LEU A 557 -12.89 -3.60 -23.51
C LEU A 557 -13.45 -5.01 -23.52
N ALA A 558 -12.99 -5.87 -24.43
CA ALA A 558 -13.40 -7.27 -24.51
C ALA A 558 -13.02 -8.02 -23.22
N HIS A 559 -11.82 -7.78 -22.69
CA HIS A 559 -11.38 -8.34 -21.39
C HIS A 559 -12.29 -7.89 -20.25
N ALA A 560 -12.60 -6.60 -20.18
CA ALA A 560 -13.50 -6.06 -19.15
C ALA A 560 -14.90 -6.67 -19.20
N TYR A 561 -15.45 -6.94 -20.40
CA TYR A 561 -16.71 -7.67 -20.52
C TYR A 561 -16.58 -9.12 -20.03
N ALA A 562 -15.49 -9.80 -20.38
CA ALA A 562 -15.24 -11.18 -19.93
C ALA A 562 -15.13 -11.27 -18.40
N SER A 563 -14.35 -10.37 -17.79
CA SER A 563 -14.19 -10.25 -16.32
C SER A 563 -15.50 -9.91 -15.61
N ALA A 564 -16.38 -9.15 -16.26
CA ALA A 564 -17.72 -8.82 -15.77
C ALA A 564 -18.74 -9.96 -15.93
N GLY A 565 -18.33 -11.15 -16.41
CA GLY A 565 -19.23 -12.27 -16.66
C GLY A 565 -20.15 -12.09 -17.88
N ARG A 566 -19.76 -11.28 -18.84
CA ARG A 566 -20.49 -10.97 -20.09
C ARG A 566 -19.73 -11.50 -21.31
N PRO A 567 -19.56 -12.82 -21.44
CA PRO A 567 -18.70 -13.42 -22.46
C PRO A 567 -19.24 -13.23 -23.89
N THR A 568 -20.54 -13.01 -24.09
CA THR A 568 -21.13 -12.82 -25.42
C THR A 568 -20.64 -11.53 -26.07
N GLU A 569 -20.59 -10.44 -25.31
CA GLU A 569 -20.08 -9.15 -25.77
C GLU A 569 -18.55 -9.19 -25.97
N ALA A 570 -17.85 -9.90 -25.09
CA ALA A 570 -16.41 -10.13 -25.24
C ALA A 570 -16.07 -10.88 -26.54
N ILE A 571 -16.82 -11.92 -26.89
CA ILE A 571 -16.66 -12.70 -28.12
C ILE A 571 -16.76 -11.78 -29.35
N ALA A 572 -17.80 -10.95 -29.42
CA ALA A 572 -18.00 -10.07 -30.57
C ALA A 572 -16.82 -9.09 -30.80
N LEU A 573 -16.27 -8.55 -29.72
CA LEU A 573 -15.11 -7.64 -29.79
C LEU A 573 -13.81 -8.36 -30.13
N TYR A 574 -13.58 -9.55 -29.57
CA TYR A 574 -12.40 -10.35 -29.90
C TYR A 574 -12.44 -10.87 -31.35
N GLU A 575 -13.61 -11.24 -31.87
CA GLU A 575 -13.78 -11.61 -33.29
C GLU A 575 -13.41 -10.44 -34.23
N GLN A 576 -13.92 -9.24 -33.95
CA GLN A 576 -13.56 -8.02 -34.69
C GLN A 576 -12.06 -7.73 -34.62
N MET A 577 -11.48 -7.82 -33.41
CA MET A 577 -10.05 -7.60 -33.18
C MET A 577 -9.19 -8.62 -33.93
N ALA A 578 -9.52 -9.91 -33.82
CA ALA A 578 -8.77 -10.99 -34.48
C ALA A 578 -8.80 -10.87 -36.00
N ALA A 579 -9.97 -10.55 -36.55
CA ALA A 579 -10.15 -10.34 -38.01
C ALA A 579 -9.41 -9.09 -38.48
N GLY A 580 -9.50 -7.97 -37.79
CA GLY A 580 -8.83 -6.72 -38.13
C GLY A 580 -7.30 -6.83 -37.98
N ALA A 581 -6.82 -7.21 -36.81
CA ALA A 581 -5.38 -7.37 -36.56
C ALA A 581 -4.74 -8.44 -37.47
N GLY A 582 -5.47 -9.54 -37.76
CA GLY A 582 -4.99 -10.57 -38.69
C GLY A 582 -4.79 -10.08 -40.12
N ARG A 583 -5.65 -9.17 -40.62
CA ARG A 583 -5.51 -8.57 -41.96
C ARG A 583 -4.41 -7.53 -42.05
N HIS A 584 -4.29 -6.66 -41.03
CA HIS A 584 -3.41 -5.48 -41.07
C HIS A 584 -2.03 -5.73 -40.48
N LEU A 585 -1.92 -6.54 -39.45
CA LEU A 585 -0.67 -6.82 -38.74
C LEU A 585 -0.11 -8.22 -39.06
N GLY A 586 -0.96 -9.10 -39.61
CA GLY A 586 -0.62 -10.48 -39.93
C GLY A 586 -0.92 -11.47 -38.79
N PRO A 587 -0.94 -12.79 -39.11
CA PRO A 587 -1.35 -13.84 -38.18
C PRO A 587 -0.40 -14.07 -37.00
N GLY A 588 0.87 -13.71 -37.15
CA GLY A 588 1.89 -13.86 -36.13
C GLY A 588 2.10 -12.65 -35.23
N HIS A 589 1.39 -11.55 -35.49
CA HIS A 589 1.55 -10.36 -34.67
C HIS A 589 1.00 -10.59 -33.23
N PRO A 590 1.68 -10.13 -32.16
CA PRO A 590 1.23 -10.33 -30.79
C PRO A 590 -0.23 -9.94 -30.52
N ALA A 591 -0.70 -8.83 -31.10
CA ALA A 591 -2.09 -8.39 -30.96
C ALA A 591 -3.09 -9.40 -31.59
N THR A 592 -2.73 -10.04 -32.72
CA THR A 592 -3.56 -11.06 -33.37
C THR A 592 -3.62 -12.33 -32.52
N LEU A 593 -2.48 -12.76 -31.99
CA LEU A 593 -2.40 -13.94 -31.13
C LEU A 593 -3.16 -13.71 -29.82
N ALA A 594 -3.00 -12.53 -29.20
CA ALA A 594 -3.72 -12.14 -27.99
C ALA A 594 -5.24 -12.09 -28.20
N ALA A 595 -5.71 -11.54 -29.35
CA ALA A 595 -7.13 -11.51 -29.69
C ALA A 595 -7.72 -12.93 -29.81
N ARG A 596 -7.00 -13.83 -30.46
CA ARG A 596 -7.45 -15.24 -30.63
C ARG A 596 -7.41 -16.02 -29.32
N ALA A 597 -6.44 -15.75 -28.47
CA ALA A 597 -6.37 -16.33 -27.12
C ALA A 597 -7.55 -15.85 -26.26
N GLY A 598 -7.82 -14.55 -26.26
CA GLY A 598 -8.96 -13.95 -25.58
C GLY A 598 -10.30 -14.46 -26.10
N LEU A 599 -10.44 -14.64 -27.43
CA LEU A 599 -11.61 -15.23 -28.06
C LEU A 599 -11.86 -16.66 -27.58
N ALA A 600 -10.80 -17.48 -27.54
CA ALA A 600 -10.92 -18.87 -27.07
C ALA A 600 -11.31 -18.95 -25.60
N ALA A 601 -10.74 -18.09 -24.75
CA ALA A 601 -11.11 -17.97 -23.35
C ALA A 601 -12.58 -17.50 -23.18
N ALA A 602 -13.03 -16.55 -23.98
CA ALA A 602 -14.40 -16.05 -23.97
C ALA A 602 -15.41 -17.14 -24.43
N TYR A 603 -15.06 -17.94 -25.43
CA TYR A 603 -15.86 -19.11 -25.82
C TYR A 603 -15.95 -20.12 -24.66
N GLN A 604 -14.87 -20.36 -23.94
CA GLN A 604 -14.87 -21.26 -22.80
C GLN A 604 -15.77 -20.72 -21.68
N ALA A 605 -15.69 -19.43 -21.35
CA ALA A 605 -16.55 -18.77 -20.37
C ALA A 605 -18.04 -18.81 -20.75
N ALA A 606 -18.33 -18.75 -22.05
CA ALA A 606 -19.67 -18.90 -22.63
C ALA A 606 -20.18 -20.37 -22.73
N ALA A 607 -19.44 -21.33 -22.16
CA ALA A 607 -19.70 -22.78 -22.27
C ALA A 607 -19.71 -23.33 -23.73
N ARG A 608 -19.09 -22.59 -24.66
CA ARG A 608 -18.91 -22.98 -26.07
C ARG A 608 -17.59 -23.76 -26.24
N GLY A 609 -17.50 -24.92 -25.57
CA GLY A 609 -16.22 -25.66 -25.43
C GLY A 609 -15.65 -26.17 -26.75
N LYS A 610 -16.49 -26.50 -27.76
CA LYS A 610 -16.00 -26.95 -29.08
C LYS A 610 -15.29 -25.84 -29.83
N GLU A 611 -15.85 -24.64 -29.85
CA GLU A 611 -15.28 -23.47 -30.48
C GLU A 611 -14.01 -23.02 -29.77
N ALA A 612 -14.01 -23.08 -28.43
CA ALA A 612 -12.83 -22.79 -27.63
C ALA A 612 -11.65 -23.72 -28.01
N LEU A 613 -11.89 -25.03 -28.03
CA LEU A 613 -10.88 -26.02 -28.38
C LEU A 613 -10.34 -25.82 -29.80
N THR A 614 -11.23 -25.63 -30.79
CA THR A 614 -10.81 -25.40 -32.18
C THR A 614 -9.94 -24.13 -32.28
N THR A 615 -10.32 -23.07 -31.62
CA THR A 615 -9.58 -21.79 -31.62
C THR A 615 -8.21 -21.95 -30.96
N TYR A 616 -8.12 -22.59 -29.80
CA TYR A 616 -6.84 -22.87 -29.17
C TYR A 616 -5.94 -23.80 -29.99
N GLN A 617 -6.48 -24.84 -30.62
CA GLN A 617 -5.70 -25.75 -31.49
C GLN A 617 -5.10 -25.03 -32.68
N THR A 618 -5.88 -24.21 -33.37
CA THR A 618 -5.38 -23.43 -34.52
C THR A 618 -4.38 -22.38 -34.06
N LEU A 619 -4.62 -21.73 -32.92
CA LEU A 619 -3.69 -20.76 -32.34
C LEU A 619 -2.37 -21.40 -31.97
N LEU A 620 -2.38 -22.59 -31.33
CA LEU A 620 -1.17 -23.31 -30.97
C LEU A 620 -0.35 -23.71 -32.18
N ALA A 621 -1.00 -24.23 -33.23
CA ALA A 621 -0.33 -24.59 -34.47
C ALA A 621 0.35 -23.39 -35.15
N ASP A 622 -0.31 -22.23 -35.16
CA ASP A 622 0.27 -20.98 -35.67
C ASP A 622 1.40 -20.47 -34.80
N ALA A 623 1.25 -20.46 -33.47
CA ALA A 623 2.30 -20.05 -32.54
C ALA A 623 3.54 -20.93 -32.63
N GLU A 624 3.37 -22.26 -32.69
CA GLU A 624 4.51 -23.20 -32.89
C GLU A 624 5.25 -22.94 -34.23
N ARG A 625 4.52 -22.64 -35.29
CA ARG A 625 5.08 -22.37 -36.63
C ARG A 625 5.79 -21.03 -36.69
N LEU A 626 5.27 -19.99 -36.05
CA LEU A 626 5.72 -18.59 -36.18
C LEU A 626 6.74 -18.19 -35.13
N LEU A 627 6.55 -18.65 -33.89
CA LEU A 627 7.35 -18.28 -32.73
C LEU A 627 8.27 -19.42 -32.26
N GLY A 628 7.89 -20.66 -32.59
CA GLY A 628 8.59 -21.86 -32.12
C GLY A 628 7.96 -22.46 -30.85
N ALA A 629 8.25 -23.76 -30.62
CA ALA A 629 7.59 -24.55 -29.57
C ALA A 629 7.89 -24.08 -28.13
N ARG A 630 9.04 -23.40 -27.93
CA ARG A 630 9.51 -22.94 -26.63
C ARG A 630 9.29 -21.45 -26.36
N HIS A 631 8.67 -20.74 -27.28
CA HIS A 631 8.33 -19.33 -27.05
C HIS A 631 7.29 -19.20 -25.93
N GLN A 632 7.39 -18.18 -25.11
CA GLN A 632 6.51 -17.96 -23.96
C GLN A 632 5.02 -18.00 -24.34
N ASP A 633 4.63 -17.34 -25.42
CA ASP A 633 3.24 -17.31 -25.92
C ASP A 633 2.78 -18.70 -26.40
N THR A 634 3.68 -19.50 -26.99
CA THR A 634 3.38 -20.87 -27.40
C THR A 634 3.15 -21.77 -26.20
N LEU A 635 4.00 -21.65 -25.17
CA LEU A 635 3.85 -22.39 -23.90
C LEU A 635 2.54 -22.03 -23.21
N ALA A 636 2.22 -20.74 -23.08
CA ALA A 636 0.97 -20.24 -22.50
C ALA A 636 -0.25 -20.74 -23.29
N THR A 637 -0.20 -20.71 -24.62
CA THR A 637 -1.29 -21.23 -25.48
C THR A 637 -1.50 -22.74 -25.29
N ARG A 638 -0.40 -23.49 -25.17
CA ARG A 638 -0.46 -24.95 -24.92
C ARG A 638 -1.04 -25.26 -23.55
N GLU A 639 -0.71 -24.47 -22.53
CA GLU A 639 -1.30 -24.59 -21.19
C GLU A 639 -2.80 -24.33 -21.20
N ASN A 640 -3.23 -23.25 -21.86
CA ASN A 640 -4.64 -22.89 -21.99
C ASN A 640 -5.44 -23.98 -22.75
N LEU A 641 -4.86 -24.52 -23.84
CA LEU A 641 -5.48 -25.64 -24.57
C LEU A 641 -5.63 -26.89 -23.66
N ALA A 642 -4.58 -27.24 -22.92
CA ALA A 642 -4.61 -28.38 -22.03
C ALA A 642 -5.66 -28.21 -20.90
N ALA A 643 -5.76 -27.00 -20.34
CA ALA A 643 -6.78 -26.65 -19.35
C ALA A 643 -8.21 -26.73 -19.95
N ALA A 644 -8.40 -26.24 -21.18
CA ALA A 644 -9.66 -26.32 -21.89
C ALA A 644 -10.06 -27.76 -22.19
N LEU A 645 -9.12 -28.63 -22.59
CA LEU A 645 -9.36 -30.06 -22.79
C LEU A 645 -9.82 -30.74 -21.50
N LEU A 646 -9.20 -30.39 -20.34
CA LEU A 646 -9.65 -30.92 -19.04
C LEU A 646 -11.06 -30.46 -18.69
N ALA A 647 -11.37 -29.19 -18.95
CA ALA A 647 -12.71 -28.64 -18.69
C ALA A 647 -13.79 -29.30 -19.56
N ASN A 648 -13.43 -29.70 -20.78
CA ASN A 648 -14.30 -30.41 -21.73
C ASN A 648 -14.28 -31.93 -21.58
N GLY A 649 -13.74 -32.48 -20.48
CA GLY A 649 -13.76 -33.91 -20.20
C GLY A 649 -12.82 -34.77 -21.07
N GLN A 650 -11.77 -34.18 -21.62
CA GLN A 650 -10.77 -34.85 -22.46
C GLN A 650 -9.42 -34.97 -21.75
N PRO A 651 -9.31 -35.70 -20.62
CA PRO A 651 -8.08 -35.71 -19.80
C PRO A 651 -6.91 -36.44 -20.48
N LYS A 652 -7.14 -37.32 -21.41
CA LYS A 652 -6.08 -38.03 -22.14
C LYS A 652 -5.29 -37.06 -23.00
N ASP A 653 -5.98 -36.26 -23.78
CA ASP A 653 -5.35 -35.30 -24.69
C ASP A 653 -4.70 -34.16 -23.89
N ALA A 654 -5.33 -33.71 -22.83
CA ALA A 654 -4.75 -32.75 -21.90
C ALA A 654 -3.42 -33.21 -21.31
N ILE A 655 -3.33 -34.47 -20.87
CA ILE A 655 -2.10 -35.07 -20.34
C ILE A 655 -0.96 -34.99 -21.37
N GLU A 656 -1.24 -35.25 -22.64
CA GLU A 656 -0.19 -35.17 -23.68
C GLU A 656 0.31 -33.72 -23.89
N HIS A 657 -0.60 -32.72 -23.88
CA HIS A 657 -0.21 -31.34 -23.94
C HIS A 657 0.57 -30.88 -22.71
N TYR A 658 0.17 -31.26 -21.50
CA TYR A 658 0.90 -30.93 -20.27
C TYR A 658 2.26 -31.63 -20.18
N LYS A 659 2.41 -32.84 -20.70
CA LYS A 659 3.73 -33.51 -20.83
C LYS A 659 4.69 -32.70 -21.70
N ARG A 660 4.22 -32.27 -22.87
CA ARG A 660 5.01 -31.44 -23.78
C ARG A 660 5.34 -30.08 -23.12
N LEU A 661 4.35 -29.46 -22.49
CA LEU A 661 4.54 -28.21 -21.77
C LEU A 661 5.64 -28.34 -20.71
N ALA A 662 5.58 -29.36 -19.85
CA ALA A 662 6.57 -29.58 -18.80
C ALA A 662 7.99 -29.82 -19.38
N ALA A 663 8.09 -30.59 -20.49
CA ALA A 663 9.36 -30.82 -21.14
C ALA A 663 9.95 -29.58 -21.82
N ASP A 664 9.10 -28.81 -22.52
CA ASP A 664 9.53 -27.62 -23.23
C ASP A 664 9.89 -26.47 -22.27
N THR A 665 9.15 -26.34 -21.17
CA THR A 665 9.44 -25.34 -20.12
C THR A 665 10.73 -25.70 -19.38
N GLU A 666 10.92 -26.98 -19.02
CA GLU A 666 12.17 -27.45 -18.40
C GLU A 666 13.38 -27.23 -19.33
N ALA A 667 13.22 -27.42 -20.64
CA ALA A 667 14.27 -27.20 -21.62
C ALA A 667 14.56 -25.72 -21.89
N ALA A 668 13.58 -24.82 -21.71
CA ALA A 668 13.70 -23.38 -21.94
C ALA A 668 14.29 -22.65 -20.72
N ALA A 669 13.80 -22.95 -19.54
CA ALA A 669 14.10 -22.20 -18.31
C ALA A 669 14.93 -22.99 -17.29
N GLY A 670 15.06 -24.30 -17.45
CA GLY A 670 15.72 -25.17 -16.48
C GLY A 670 14.74 -25.88 -15.55
N ARG A 671 15.25 -26.99 -14.96
CA ARG A 671 14.41 -27.89 -14.14
C ARG A 671 13.82 -27.24 -12.88
N ASP A 672 14.61 -26.40 -12.24
CA ASP A 672 14.27 -25.81 -10.93
C ASP A 672 13.58 -24.45 -11.08
N HIS A 673 13.34 -24.02 -12.31
CA HIS A 673 12.60 -22.79 -12.60
C HIS A 673 11.14 -22.88 -12.12
N PRO A 674 10.58 -21.83 -11.51
CA PRO A 674 9.20 -21.80 -11.02
C PRO A 674 8.17 -22.26 -12.05
N ASP A 675 8.33 -21.87 -13.32
CA ASP A 675 7.40 -22.25 -14.41
C ASP A 675 7.48 -23.74 -14.74
N ALA A 676 8.68 -24.35 -14.70
CA ALA A 676 8.85 -25.78 -14.92
C ALA A 676 8.22 -26.58 -13.77
N ILE A 677 8.34 -26.10 -12.54
CA ILE A 677 7.70 -26.71 -11.38
C ILE A 677 6.16 -26.58 -11.50
N ALA A 678 5.65 -25.41 -11.92
CA ALA A 678 4.22 -25.17 -12.14
C ALA A 678 3.67 -26.07 -13.25
N ALA A 679 4.36 -26.20 -14.37
CA ALA A 679 3.97 -27.09 -15.47
C ALA A 679 3.89 -28.57 -15.02
N ARG A 680 4.83 -29.02 -14.18
CA ARG A 680 4.78 -30.37 -13.56
C ARG A 680 3.57 -30.52 -12.61
N ALA A 681 3.23 -29.47 -11.84
CA ALA A 681 2.06 -29.48 -10.98
C ALA A 681 0.76 -29.56 -11.79
N SER A 682 0.66 -28.83 -12.90
CA SER A 682 -0.45 -28.89 -13.85
C SER A 682 -0.59 -30.29 -14.48
N LEU A 683 0.52 -30.92 -14.86
CA LEU A 683 0.54 -32.32 -15.35
C LEU A 683 0.07 -33.30 -14.27
N ALA A 684 0.48 -33.12 -13.01
CA ALA A 684 0.04 -33.97 -11.90
C ALA A 684 -1.48 -33.83 -11.69
N SER A 685 -2.03 -32.61 -11.77
CA SER A 685 -3.47 -32.36 -11.71
C SER A 685 -4.22 -33.04 -12.86
N ALA A 686 -3.67 -32.98 -14.08
CA ALA A 686 -4.25 -33.65 -15.23
C ALA A 686 -4.29 -35.19 -15.06
N TYR A 687 -3.22 -35.79 -14.55
CA TYR A 687 -3.18 -37.23 -14.25
C TYR A 687 -4.23 -37.61 -13.19
N ARG A 688 -4.38 -36.80 -12.16
CA ARG A 688 -5.37 -37.00 -11.11
C ARG A 688 -6.81 -36.98 -11.68
N ARG A 689 -7.12 -35.94 -12.48
CA ARG A 689 -8.43 -35.81 -13.12
C ARG A 689 -8.67 -36.89 -14.17
N GLY A 690 -7.63 -37.41 -14.78
CA GLY A 690 -7.66 -38.51 -15.74
C GLY A 690 -7.69 -39.91 -15.08
N GLY A 691 -7.91 -40.00 -13.76
CA GLY A 691 -8.04 -41.28 -13.05
C GLY A 691 -6.71 -42.07 -12.92
N LYS A 692 -5.56 -41.39 -12.98
CA LYS A 692 -4.24 -42.01 -12.82
C LYS A 692 -3.54 -41.55 -11.55
N PRO A 693 -4.06 -41.84 -10.35
CA PRO A 693 -3.61 -41.27 -9.10
C PRO A 693 -2.15 -41.58 -8.75
N ARG A 694 -1.65 -42.75 -9.11
CA ARG A 694 -0.22 -43.13 -8.85
C ARG A 694 0.75 -42.21 -9.57
N HIS A 695 0.47 -41.85 -10.82
CA HIS A 695 1.31 -40.91 -11.58
C HIS A 695 1.22 -39.49 -11.01
N ALA A 696 0.01 -39.06 -10.58
CA ALA A 696 -0.20 -37.76 -9.94
C ALA A 696 0.60 -37.65 -8.64
N ILE A 697 0.57 -38.68 -7.79
CA ILE A 697 1.29 -38.72 -6.51
C ILE A 697 2.80 -38.58 -6.74
N ALA A 698 3.37 -39.37 -7.65
CA ALA A 698 4.81 -39.31 -7.93
C ALA A 698 5.26 -37.92 -8.42
N LEU A 699 4.46 -37.25 -9.24
CA LEU A 699 4.74 -35.88 -9.69
C LEU A 699 4.57 -34.85 -8.58
N TYR A 700 3.50 -34.94 -7.76
CA TYR A 700 3.32 -34.01 -6.64
C TYR A 700 4.40 -34.17 -5.57
N GLN A 701 4.91 -35.39 -5.32
CA GLN A 701 6.06 -35.61 -4.43
C GLN A 701 7.30 -34.88 -4.97
N ARG A 702 7.56 -34.96 -6.28
CA ARG A 702 8.67 -34.24 -6.91
C ARG A 702 8.46 -32.71 -6.84
N VAL A 703 7.26 -32.22 -7.18
CA VAL A 703 6.93 -30.79 -7.08
C VAL A 703 7.11 -30.27 -5.66
N LEU A 704 6.69 -31.05 -4.65
CA LEU A 704 6.87 -30.65 -3.25
C LEU A 704 8.36 -30.56 -2.88
N ALA A 705 9.16 -31.57 -3.27
CA ALA A 705 10.60 -31.57 -3.01
C ALA A 705 11.31 -30.40 -3.71
N ASP A 706 10.98 -30.15 -5.00
CA ASP A 706 11.53 -29.03 -5.76
C ASP A 706 11.14 -27.66 -5.12
N ARG A 707 9.88 -27.52 -4.64
CA ARG A 707 9.43 -26.29 -3.94
C ARG A 707 10.06 -26.14 -2.56
N GLU A 708 10.22 -27.24 -1.79
CA GLU A 708 10.92 -27.19 -0.50
C GLU A 708 12.39 -26.75 -0.67
N GLN A 709 13.02 -27.16 -1.76
CA GLN A 709 14.40 -26.79 -2.08
C GLN A 709 14.52 -25.35 -2.58
N THR A 710 13.60 -24.88 -3.43
CA THR A 710 13.72 -23.58 -4.11
C THR A 710 13.13 -22.42 -3.32
N ALA A 711 12.03 -22.64 -2.61
CA ALA A 711 11.27 -21.60 -1.90
C ALA A 711 11.21 -21.82 -0.38
N GLY A 712 11.65 -22.98 0.09
CA GLY A 712 11.60 -23.35 1.50
C GLY A 712 10.25 -23.98 1.94
N PRO A 713 10.23 -24.64 3.12
CA PRO A 713 9.08 -25.41 3.61
C PRO A 713 7.87 -24.54 3.97
N ASP A 714 8.09 -23.28 4.31
CA ASP A 714 7.09 -22.34 4.81
C ASP A 714 6.48 -21.43 3.71
N HIS A 715 7.00 -21.53 2.49
CA HIS A 715 6.49 -20.75 1.39
C HIS A 715 5.03 -21.16 1.04
N PRO A 716 4.13 -20.22 0.75
CA PRO A 716 2.72 -20.52 0.41
C PRO A 716 2.57 -21.55 -0.70
N ASP A 717 3.41 -21.49 -1.74
CA ASP A 717 3.40 -22.45 -2.84
C ASP A 717 3.84 -23.85 -2.41
N THR A 718 4.79 -23.96 -1.47
CA THR A 718 5.23 -25.24 -0.91
C THR A 718 4.12 -25.87 -0.08
N ILE A 719 3.45 -25.06 0.74
CA ILE A 719 2.29 -25.50 1.53
C ILE A 719 1.15 -25.95 0.59
N THR A 720 0.92 -25.22 -0.51
CA THR A 720 -0.06 -25.58 -1.54
C THR A 720 0.32 -26.87 -2.28
N ALA A 721 1.61 -27.07 -2.59
CA ALA A 721 2.09 -28.32 -3.19
C ALA A 721 1.84 -29.53 -2.25
N ARG A 722 2.07 -29.36 -0.93
CA ARG A 722 1.78 -30.37 0.09
C ARG A 722 0.28 -30.66 0.20
N ALA A 723 -0.56 -29.63 0.14
CA ALA A 723 -2.03 -29.80 0.10
C ALA A 723 -2.48 -30.59 -1.13
N ASN A 724 -1.91 -30.32 -2.30
CA ASN A 724 -2.21 -31.03 -3.54
C ASN A 724 -1.78 -32.51 -3.48
N LEU A 725 -0.64 -32.79 -2.86
CA LEU A 725 -0.18 -34.15 -2.62
C LEU A 725 -1.13 -34.90 -1.65
N ALA A 726 -1.52 -34.27 -0.54
CA ALA A 726 -2.49 -34.81 0.41
C ALA A 726 -3.82 -35.12 -0.28
N PHE A 727 -4.29 -34.21 -1.12
CA PHE A 727 -5.50 -34.41 -1.91
C PHE A 727 -5.36 -35.58 -2.91
N ALA A 728 -4.22 -35.76 -3.52
CA ALA A 728 -3.95 -36.88 -4.43
C ALA A 728 -3.92 -38.21 -3.68
N TYR A 729 -3.31 -38.27 -2.49
CA TYR A 729 -3.33 -39.45 -1.62
C TYR A 729 -4.76 -39.83 -1.22
N ARG A 730 -5.56 -38.86 -0.80
CA ARG A 730 -6.98 -39.08 -0.46
C ARG A 730 -7.75 -39.63 -1.63
N GLY A 731 -7.61 -39.06 -2.83
CA GLY A 731 -8.23 -39.50 -4.05
C GLY A 731 -7.80 -40.93 -4.50
N ALA A 732 -6.62 -41.36 -4.09
CA ALA A 732 -6.11 -42.73 -4.29
C ALA A 732 -6.54 -43.71 -3.19
N GLY A 733 -7.27 -43.26 -2.17
CA GLY A 733 -7.64 -44.07 -1.01
C GLY A 733 -6.48 -44.33 -0.03
N GLN A 734 -5.34 -43.66 -0.19
CA GLN A 734 -4.16 -43.77 0.69
C GLN A 734 -4.34 -42.82 1.89
N LEU A 735 -5.28 -43.17 2.77
CA LEU A 735 -5.67 -42.30 3.89
C LEU A 735 -4.59 -42.22 5.00
N ARG A 736 -3.72 -43.25 5.10
CA ARG A 736 -2.63 -43.27 6.06
C ARG A 736 -1.58 -42.19 5.75
N GLU A 737 -1.37 -41.89 4.49
CA GLU A 737 -0.45 -40.87 3.99
C GLU A 737 -1.15 -39.49 3.87
N ALA A 738 -2.45 -39.49 3.50
CA ALA A 738 -3.21 -38.27 3.30
C ALA A 738 -3.40 -37.48 4.60
N ILE A 739 -3.79 -38.16 5.69
CA ILE A 739 -4.11 -37.49 6.96
C ILE A 739 -2.91 -36.72 7.53
N PRO A 740 -1.72 -37.34 7.73
CA PRO A 740 -0.56 -36.59 8.22
C PRO A 740 -0.14 -35.43 7.31
N ALA A 741 -0.30 -35.57 6.01
CA ALA A 741 0.01 -34.50 5.06
C ALA A 741 -0.97 -33.31 5.19
N TYR A 742 -2.26 -33.59 5.43
CA TYR A 742 -3.25 -32.55 5.72
C TYR A 742 -3.03 -31.90 7.09
N GLU A 743 -2.73 -32.68 8.14
CA GLU A 743 -2.41 -32.18 9.47
C GLU A 743 -1.24 -31.20 9.41
N ARG A 744 -0.14 -31.56 8.72
CA ARG A 744 0.99 -30.68 8.51
C ARG A 744 0.62 -29.44 7.69
N THR A 745 -0.15 -29.61 6.62
CA THR A 745 -0.64 -28.47 5.81
C THR A 745 -1.46 -27.48 6.64
N LEU A 746 -2.35 -27.98 7.50
CA LEU A 746 -3.15 -27.13 8.37
C LEU A 746 -2.27 -26.39 9.38
N ALA A 747 -1.37 -27.12 10.06
CA ALA A 747 -0.45 -26.51 11.03
C ALA A 747 0.46 -25.43 10.39
N ASP A 748 0.99 -25.69 9.20
CA ASP A 748 1.82 -24.73 8.47
C ASP A 748 1.00 -23.50 8.03
N ARG A 749 -0.25 -23.68 7.56
CA ARG A 749 -1.14 -22.56 7.21
C ARG A 749 -1.56 -21.75 8.42
N GLU A 750 -1.89 -22.39 9.54
CA GLU A 750 -2.19 -21.69 10.80
C GLU A 750 -1.00 -20.83 11.26
N ARG A 751 0.22 -21.35 11.15
CA ARG A 751 1.44 -20.67 11.53
C ARG A 751 1.83 -19.53 10.58
N VAL A 752 1.72 -19.74 9.27
CA VAL A 752 2.19 -18.79 8.24
C VAL A 752 1.13 -17.76 7.85
N GLN A 753 -0.13 -18.21 7.67
CA GLN A 753 -1.23 -17.38 7.17
C GLN A 753 -2.21 -16.97 8.29
N GLY A 754 -2.15 -17.67 9.43
CA GLY A 754 -3.08 -17.48 10.55
C GLY A 754 -4.36 -18.31 10.43
N PRO A 755 -5.08 -18.50 11.57
CA PRO A 755 -6.27 -19.34 11.64
C PRO A 755 -7.46 -18.82 10.80
N ASP A 756 -7.52 -17.52 10.58
CA ASP A 756 -8.62 -16.83 9.90
C ASP A 756 -8.46 -16.78 8.36
N HIS A 757 -7.33 -17.25 7.82
CA HIS A 757 -7.10 -17.23 6.38
C HIS A 757 -8.03 -18.20 5.64
N ALA A 758 -8.53 -17.83 4.46
CA ALA A 758 -9.42 -18.67 3.65
C ALA A 758 -8.81 -20.06 3.38
N ASP A 759 -7.53 -20.10 3.02
CA ASP A 759 -6.83 -21.35 2.77
C ASP A 759 -6.68 -22.22 4.03
N THR A 760 -6.54 -21.61 5.22
CA THR A 760 -6.47 -22.34 6.49
C THR A 760 -7.82 -22.99 6.79
N ARG A 761 -8.92 -22.28 6.58
CA ARG A 761 -10.27 -22.86 6.73
C ARG A 761 -10.50 -23.99 5.73
N ALA A 762 -10.12 -23.80 4.46
CA ALA A 762 -10.21 -24.81 3.43
C ALA A 762 -9.36 -26.07 3.76
N ALA A 763 -8.17 -25.87 4.34
CA ALA A 763 -7.33 -26.98 4.78
C ALA A 763 -7.98 -27.78 5.93
N ARG A 764 -8.62 -27.08 6.89
CA ARG A 764 -9.35 -27.70 8.01
C ARG A 764 -10.53 -28.52 7.52
N VAL A 765 -11.31 -28.00 6.55
CA VAL A 765 -12.38 -28.74 5.89
C VAL A 765 -11.86 -29.96 5.13
N SER A 766 -10.71 -29.82 4.44
CA SER A 766 -10.10 -30.93 3.69
C SER A 766 -9.58 -32.05 4.60
N LEU A 767 -9.02 -31.70 5.77
CA LEU A 767 -8.61 -32.63 6.81
C LEU A 767 -9.83 -33.35 7.39
N ALA A 768 -10.90 -32.61 7.72
CA ALA A 768 -12.16 -33.19 8.21
C ALA A 768 -12.72 -34.23 7.22
N ALA A 769 -12.73 -33.92 5.93
CA ALA A 769 -13.18 -34.84 4.88
C ALA A 769 -12.28 -36.08 4.76
N ALA A 770 -10.98 -35.96 5.02
CA ALA A 770 -10.05 -37.10 5.04
C ALA A 770 -10.31 -38.00 6.26
N TYR A 771 -10.56 -37.44 7.44
CA TYR A 771 -10.96 -38.18 8.63
C TYR A 771 -12.31 -38.88 8.44
N GLN A 772 -13.29 -38.20 7.83
CA GLN A 772 -14.59 -38.79 7.52
C GLN A 772 -14.46 -40.02 6.61
N GLN A 773 -13.63 -39.89 5.55
CA GLN A 773 -13.39 -41.01 4.61
C GLN A 773 -12.62 -42.17 5.30
N ALA A 774 -11.80 -41.87 6.31
CA ALA A 774 -11.10 -42.88 7.11
C ALA A 774 -11.99 -43.52 8.19
N GLY A 775 -13.26 -43.11 8.35
CA GLY A 775 -14.15 -43.60 9.39
C GLY A 775 -13.87 -42.99 10.79
N ARG A 776 -12.98 -42.02 10.88
CA ARG A 776 -12.66 -41.28 12.12
C ARG A 776 -13.68 -40.15 12.31
N LEU A 777 -14.95 -40.51 12.53
CA LEU A 777 -16.06 -39.54 12.48
C LEU A 777 -16.01 -38.50 13.58
N GLY A 778 -15.53 -38.86 14.79
CA GLY A 778 -15.35 -37.90 15.89
C GLY A 778 -14.36 -36.75 15.54
N ASP A 779 -13.21 -37.11 14.93
CA ASP A 779 -12.23 -36.13 14.50
C ASP A 779 -12.78 -35.26 13.35
N ALA A 780 -13.47 -35.88 12.41
CA ALA A 780 -14.12 -35.17 11.30
C ALA A 780 -15.12 -34.11 11.78
N ILE A 781 -16.01 -34.51 12.69
CA ILE A 781 -17.02 -33.61 13.30
C ILE A 781 -16.34 -32.47 14.02
N HIS A 782 -15.30 -32.73 14.82
CA HIS A 782 -14.55 -31.71 15.54
C HIS A 782 -13.97 -30.63 14.57
N HIS A 783 -13.28 -31.06 13.54
CA HIS A 783 -12.68 -30.11 12.57
C HIS A 783 -13.74 -29.37 11.72
N TYR A 784 -14.86 -30.03 11.35
CA TYR A 784 -15.96 -29.32 10.68
C TYR A 784 -16.64 -28.30 11.59
N GLN A 785 -16.81 -28.57 12.89
CA GLN A 785 -17.36 -27.62 13.86
C GLN A 785 -16.47 -26.38 13.99
N GLN A 786 -15.14 -26.58 14.09
CA GLN A 786 -14.19 -25.47 14.12
C GLN A 786 -14.25 -24.64 12.83
N ALA A 787 -14.22 -25.31 11.68
CA ALA A 787 -14.30 -24.62 10.39
C ALA A 787 -15.61 -23.84 10.22
N LEU A 788 -16.72 -24.41 10.68
CA LEU A 788 -18.03 -23.74 10.64
C LEU A 788 -18.07 -22.51 11.54
N ALA A 789 -17.57 -22.63 12.78
CA ALA A 789 -17.51 -21.51 13.71
C ALA A 789 -16.66 -20.35 13.16
N ASP A 790 -15.52 -20.66 12.52
CA ASP A 790 -14.66 -19.66 11.88
C ASP A 790 -15.35 -19.04 10.66
N SER A 791 -15.98 -19.83 9.81
CA SER A 791 -16.71 -19.32 8.63
C SER A 791 -17.93 -18.47 9.03
N GLU A 792 -18.71 -18.87 10.03
CA GLU A 792 -19.83 -18.06 10.54
C GLU A 792 -19.36 -16.72 11.12
N ARG A 793 -18.23 -16.72 11.83
CA ARG A 793 -17.64 -15.51 12.44
C ARG A 793 -17.09 -14.55 11.40
N ILE A 794 -16.45 -15.06 10.33
CA ILE A 794 -15.69 -14.26 9.36
C ILE A 794 -16.55 -13.87 8.17
N LEU A 795 -17.31 -14.81 7.61
CA LEU A 795 -18.07 -14.65 6.38
C LEU A 795 -19.58 -14.44 6.61
N GLY A 796 -20.05 -14.84 7.80
CA GLY A 796 -21.46 -14.78 8.13
C GLY A 796 -22.26 -16.04 7.71
N PRO A 797 -23.51 -16.14 8.18
CA PRO A 797 -24.33 -17.36 8.03
C PRO A 797 -24.81 -17.64 6.60
N GLY A 798 -24.82 -16.65 5.73
CA GLY A 798 -25.34 -16.74 4.35
C GLY A 798 -24.27 -17.01 3.28
N ASP A 799 -23.00 -17.02 3.67
CA ASP A 799 -21.93 -17.28 2.72
C ASP A 799 -21.91 -18.73 2.23
N VAL A 800 -21.54 -18.95 0.97
CA VAL A 800 -21.50 -20.27 0.33
C VAL A 800 -20.55 -21.24 1.04
N GLU A 801 -19.38 -20.77 1.52
CA GLU A 801 -18.42 -21.56 2.29
C GLU A 801 -19.05 -22.02 3.62
N THR A 802 -19.72 -21.10 4.32
CA THR A 802 -20.42 -21.40 5.59
C THR A 802 -21.52 -22.44 5.39
N LEU A 803 -22.36 -22.24 4.37
CA LEU A 803 -23.47 -23.16 4.05
C LEU A 803 -22.96 -24.55 3.65
N THR A 804 -21.88 -24.60 2.85
CA THR A 804 -21.26 -25.87 2.42
C THR A 804 -20.60 -26.60 3.59
N THR A 805 -19.90 -25.89 4.47
CA THR A 805 -19.26 -26.47 5.65
C THR A 805 -20.30 -27.01 6.62
N ARG A 806 -21.43 -26.31 6.82
CA ARG A 806 -22.53 -26.76 7.68
C ARG A 806 -23.23 -28.01 7.09
N SER A 807 -23.37 -28.07 5.77
CA SER A 807 -23.87 -29.24 5.09
C SER A 807 -22.94 -30.45 5.21
N SER A 808 -21.62 -30.23 5.17
CA SER A 808 -20.60 -31.26 5.35
C SER A 808 -20.60 -31.81 6.79
N LEU A 809 -20.77 -30.91 7.78
CA LEU A 809 -20.93 -31.28 9.19
C LEU A 809 -22.18 -32.16 9.39
N ALA A 810 -23.30 -31.79 8.76
CA ALA A 810 -24.51 -32.60 8.83
C ALA A 810 -24.32 -34.02 8.21
N ALA A 811 -23.58 -34.10 7.10
CA ALA A 811 -23.21 -35.38 6.50
C ALA A 811 -22.29 -36.23 7.40
N ALA A 812 -21.38 -35.61 8.14
CA ALA A 812 -20.53 -36.30 9.12
C ALA A 812 -21.33 -36.82 10.32
N HIS A 813 -22.28 -36.03 10.85
CA HIS A 813 -23.19 -36.48 11.90
C HIS A 813 -24.10 -37.63 11.41
N LEU A 814 -24.59 -37.57 10.15
CA LEU A 814 -25.36 -38.64 9.56
C LEU A 814 -24.58 -39.97 9.48
N ALA A 815 -23.32 -39.88 9.07
CA ALA A 815 -22.44 -41.05 9.01
C ALA A 815 -22.14 -41.62 10.40
N ASP A 816 -22.14 -40.79 11.44
CA ASP A 816 -21.94 -41.15 12.85
C ASP A 816 -23.27 -41.64 13.54
N GLY A 817 -24.39 -41.68 12.79
CA GLY A 817 -25.67 -42.12 13.29
C GLY A 817 -26.42 -41.11 14.21
N ARG A 818 -25.97 -39.85 14.27
CA ARG A 818 -26.52 -38.80 15.13
C ARG A 818 -27.65 -38.00 14.45
N LEU A 819 -28.74 -38.71 14.10
CA LEU A 819 -29.88 -38.12 13.39
C LEU A 819 -30.53 -36.93 14.09
N ALA A 820 -30.52 -36.90 15.41
CA ALA A 820 -31.05 -35.76 16.18
C ALA A 820 -30.35 -34.43 15.88
N GLU A 821 -29.09 -34.47 15.48
CA GLU A 821 -28.29 -33.28 15.17
C GLU A 821 -28.34 -32.90 13.66
N VAL A 822 -28.63 -33.88 12.79
CA VAL A 822 -28.64 -33.68 11.34
C VAL A 822 -29.81 -32.81 10.88
N ILE A 823 -31.03 -33.13 11.34
CA ILE A 823 -32.26 -32.45 10.87
C ILE A 823 -32.22 -30.94 11.20
N PRO A 824 -31.91 -30.50 12.45
CA PRO A 824 -31.82 -29.08 12.77
C PRO A 824 -30.75 -28.34 11.94
N LEU A 825 -29.59 -28.98 11.74
CA LEU A 825 -28.51 -28.38 10.92
C LEU A 825 -28.93 -28.17 9.47
N LEU A 826 -29.53 -29.19 8.85
CA LEU A 826 -30.00 -29.08 7.46
C LEU A 826 -31.18 -28.12 7.32
N GLN A 827 -32.10 -28.05 8.31
CA GLN A 827 -33.19 -27.07 8.31
C GLN A 827 -32.65 -25.63 8.35
N ARG A 828 -31.68 -25.33 9.24
CA ARG A 828 -31.05 -24.03 9.32
C ARG A 828 -30.30 -23.72 8.03
N THR A 829 -29.54 -24.68 7.47
CA THR A 829 -28.81 -24.50 6.22
C THR A 829 -29.76 -24.21 5.07
N LEU A 830 -30.91 -24.90 4.98
CA LEU A 830 -31.93 -24.67 3.96
C LEU A 830 -32.54 -23.26 4.08
N ALA A 831 -32.93 -22.86 5.29
CA ALA A 831 -33.50 -21.52 5.53
C ALA A 831 -32.52 -20.40 5.16
N ASP A 832 -31.25 -20.52 5.56
CA ASP A 832 -30.21 -19.55 5.22
C ASP A 832 -29.90 -19.56 3.71
N SER A 833 -29.82 -20.76 3.06
CA SER A 833 -29.55 -20.82 1.62
C SER A 833 -30.74 -20.29 0.77
N GLU A 834 -31.99 -20.52 1.18
CA GLU A 834 -33.16 -19.93 0.51
C GLU A 834 -33.18 -18.41 0.66
N ARG A 835 -32.81 -17.90 1.83
CA ARG A 835 -32.77 -16.44 2.14
C ARG A 835 -31.69 -15.71 1.36
N TYR A 836 -30.47 -16.26 1.28
CA TYR A 836 -29.30 -15.54 0.76
C TYR A 836 -28.96 -15.91 -0.69
N LEU A 837 -29.20 -17.15 -1.13
CA LEU A 837 -28.89 -17.65 -2.46
C LEU A 837 -30.11 -17.81 -3.35
N GLY A 838 -31.30 -17.93 -2.73
CA GLY A 838 -32.55 -18.19 -3.42
C GLY A 838 -32.90 -19.68 -3.55
N PRO A 839 -34.20 -20.00 -3.80
CA PRO A 839 -34.70 -21.35 -3.81
C PRO A 839 -34.17 -22.24 -4.97
N ASP A 840 -33.76 -21.61 -6.06
CA ASP A 840 -33.28 -22.26 -7.28
C ASP A 840 -31.75 -22.45 -7.33
N HIS A 841 -31.02 -21.97 -6.35
CA HIS A 841 -29.59 -22.15 -6.32
C HIS A 841 -29.21 -23.65 -6.17
N PRO A 842 -28.16 -24.16 -6.86
CA PRO A 842 -27.80 -25.58 -6.81
C PRO A 842 -27.58 -26.12 -5.40
N LEU A 843 -26.92 -25.34 -4.54
CA LEU A 843 -26.65 -25.69 -3.14
C LEU A 843 -28.00 -25.82 -2.35
N THR A 844 -28.92 -24.88 -2.56
CA THR A 844 -30.24 -24.91 -1.90
C THR A 844 -31.03 -26.17 -2.25
N ARG A 845 -31.00 -26.58 -3.51
CA ARG A 845 -31.62 -27.84 -3.96
C ARG A 845 -30.95 -29.03 -3.30
N THR A 846 -29.61 -29.10 -3.31
CA THR A 846 -28.88 -30.21 -2.68
C THR A 846 -29.17 -30.31 -1.18
N VAL A 847 -29.24 -29.20 -0.46
CA VAL A 847 -29.55 -29.18 0.98
C VAL A 847 -30.98 -29.64 1.23
N ARG A 848 -31.94 -29.26 0.36
CA ARG A 848 -33.35 -29.72 0.42
C ARG A 848 -33.45 -31.23 0.23
N ASP A 849 -32.78 -31.77 -0.78
CA ASP A 849 -32.76 -33.21 -1.07
C ASP A 849 -32.13 -34.00 0.11
N ASN A 850 -31.04 -33.49 0.68
CA ASN A 850 -30.39 -34.10 1.85
C ASN A 850 -31.29 -34.06 3.09
N LEU A 851 -32.05 -32.98 3.30
CA LEU A 851 -33.00 -32.89 4.41
C LEU A 851 -34.17 -33.88 4.24
N GLU A 852 -34.66 -34.00 3.02
CA GLU A 852 -35.71 -34.99 2.73
C GLU A 852 -35.22 -36.45 2.92
N ALA A 853 -34.00 -36.73 2.49
CA ALA A 853 -33.38 -38.03 2.68
C ALA A 853 -33.18 -38.33 4.18
N ALA A 854 -32.69 -37.37 4.96
CA ALA A 854 -32.50 -37.52 6.41
C ALA A 854 -33.80 -37.68 7.20
N ARG A 855 -34.94 -37.18 6.68
CA ARG A 855 -36.28 -37.41 7.29
C ARG A 855 -36.87 -38.80 7.00
N ARG A 856 -36.35 -39.44 5.94
CA ARG A 856 -36.81 -40.82 5.57
C ARG A 856 -35.96 -41.91 6.22
N SER A 857 -34.72 -41.60 6.62
CA SER A 857 -33.81 -42.49 7.34
C SER A 857 -34.07 -42.50 8.85
#